data_6828e6fd7d642edaa99ec599a803afa6
#
_entry.id   6828e6fd7d642edaa99ec599a803afa6
#
_cell.length_a   1.000
_cell.length_b   1.000
_cell.length_c   1.000
_cell.angle_alpha   90.00
_cell.angle_beta   90.00
_cell.angle_gamma   90.00
#
_symmetry.space_group_name_H-M   'P 1'
#
loop_
_entity.id
_entity.type
_entity.pdbx_description
1 polymer ?
#
loop_
_entity_poly.entity_id
_entity_poly.type
_entity_poly.pdbx_seq_one_letter_code
_entity_poly.pdbx_strand_id
1 'polypeptide(L)'
;MRMDKLAKTAKVALAAATFAIDRPYTYRVPDALAEKLVPGMRVLVPFGAGNRPSEGLVLSLADEVPEGRLKEIGTLLDPRPVLTQEGIRLALWMRERFFCTVYAAALTMLPTGLWYVLRESYAIAPGVDRETWEEKTARSPKAKQIMGLLYAAGGQADLDQIKAIPDLKDPRATLRELEKAGLITRQTQAKRKVGDKTEPIARLTMDPAEAMALLAPKQKTSPMGYRVTELLCRLGSASVKELCYFTGASRTTIKSLAKKGVLALEEKEVFRRAMPETGEITPLSTLNNQQQAAYQGLLDLMEEPAPQAALLYGVTGSGKTQVYLHLIQKALEAGRGAIVMVPEIALTPSLLQIFLAHFGRQVAILHSCLPTGERYDEWKRVRDGRAKVVVGTRSAVFAPLPDLGLIILDEEQESSYQSESMVRYHAREVAKFRCKQHKGLLLLGSATPAVESRYAAETGQYHLFTLQQRYNAHQLPKVVLADMKQELRAGNNSGLSELLRTELEENLRRGEQSILFLNRRGNSRMALCSQCGEVPTCPRCSVHLTYHSANGRLMCHYCGYSMPLPEVCPHCAGRFQFVGMGTQKLQEELQALYPDVEVMRMDADTITATRSHEVLLDRFRRKKVPILLGTQMVAKGLDFPNVTLVGVVDGDLSLYADNYRAAERTFSLLTQVVGRAGRGDKPGRAIIQTWTPDNDILNLAARQDYDTFYTGEREMRRLLRFPPFLNLFRITISGPEETQVLRACAVVRRSLDPWIKPRQHGPEGPEVLGPAPAPILKINNRYRYRVLVKCRNDKEIRAILAQILRAAQQDRANKGLSILIDVDPMDG
;
A
#
# COMPACT_ATOMS: atom_id res chain seq x y z
N MET A 1 19.13 -39.78 37.75
CA MET A 1 18.21 -39.30 36.67
C MET A 1 17.59 -37.99 37.14
N ARG A 2 18.03 -36.85 36.62
CA ARG A 2 17.31 -35.57 36.85
C ARG A 2 16.00 -35.67 36.06
N MET A 3 14.88 -35.65 36.75
CA MET A 3 13.56 -35.47 36.14
C MET A 3 13.62 -34.11 35.43
N ASP A 4 13.64 -34.12 34.07
CA ASP A 4 13.56 -32.90 33.29
C ASP A 4 12.21 -32.25 33.57
N LYS A 5 12.23 -31.09 34.25
CA LYS A 5 11.01 -30.33 34.58
C LYS A 5 10.41 -29.80 33.29
N LEU A 6 9.09 -29.99 33.11
CA LEU A 6 8.32 -29.27 32.09
C LEU A 6 8.67 -27.78 32.16
N ALA A 7 9.08 -27.20 31.04
CA ALA A 7 9.37 -25.79 30.93
C ALA A 7 8.43 -25.18 29.89
N LYS A 8 7.91 -23.99 30.15
CA LYS A 8 7.12 -23.24 29.18
C LYS A 8 8.01 -22.79 28.06
N THR A 9 7.65 -23.15 26.83
CA THR A 9 8.40 -22.79 25.61
C THR A 9 7.54 -21.94 24.69
N ALA A 10 8.20 -21.13 23.84
CA ALA A 10 7.55 -20.29 22.84
C ALA A 10 8.17 -20.53 21.47
N LYS A 11 7.33 -20.72 20.46
CA LYS A 11 7.74 -20.68 19.04
C LYS A 11 7.69 -19.25 18.54
N VAL A 12 8.81 -18.76 18.06
CA VAL A 12 9.01 -17.34 17.71
C VAL A 12 9.47 -17.20 16.25
N ALA A 13 8.79 -16.35 15.49
CA ALA A 13 9.23 -15.88 14.16
C ALA A 13 10.15 -14.68 14.35
N LEU A 14 11.34 -14.69 13.71
CA LEU A 14 12.40 -13.73 13.96
C LEU A 14 12.57 -12.70 12.84
N ALA A 15 12.78 -11.44 13.20
CA ALA A 15 13.09 -10.36 12.28
C ALA A 15 14.41 -10.57 11.53
N ALA A 16 15.41 -11.17 12.20
CA ALA A 16 16.73 -11.45 11.62
C ALA A 16 16.74 -12.68 10.69
N ALA A 17 15.66 -13.47 10.61
CA ALA A 17 15.60 -14.62 9.75
C ALA A 17 15.39 -14.19 8.29
N THR A 18 16.27 -14.67 7.40
CA THR A 18 16.05 -14.61 5.94
C THR A 18 15.13 -15.75 5.51
N PHE A 19 14.54 -15.68 4.32
CA PHE A 19 13.66 -16.74 3.81
C PHE A 19 14.30 -18.13 3.83
N ALA A 20 15.62 -18.19 3.59
CA ALA A 20 16.39 -19.44 3.58
C ALA A 20 16.39 -20.16 4.94
N ILE A 21 16.30 -19.41 6.04
CA ILE A 21 16.35 -19.95 7.40
C ILE A 21 15.05 -19.65 8.18
N ASP A 22 14.00 -19.22 7.48
CA ASP A 22 12.73 -18.85 8.10
C ASP A 22 11.97 -20.09 8.56
N ARG A 23 11.96 -20.28 9.86
CA ARG A 23 11.20 -21.29 10.60
C ARG A 23 10.85 -20.75 11.97
N PRO A 24 9.84 -21.30 12.66
CA PRO A 24 9.64 -21.00 14.07
C PRO A 24 10.83 -21.51 14.90
N TYR A 25 11.41 -20.63 15.71
CA TYR A 25 12.50 -20.94 16.62
C TYR A 25 11.94 -21.11 18.02
N THR A 26 12.37 -22.16 18.74
CA THR A 26 11.92 -22.44 20.10
C THR A 26 12.81 -21.73 21.12
N TYR A 27 12.18 -21.00 22.03
CA TYR A 27 12.83 -20.32 23.15
C TYR A 27 12.18 -20.75 24.47
N ARG A 28 12.97 -20.80 25.52
CA ARG A 28 12.46 -20.94 26.89
C ARG A 28 11.80 -19.65 27.34
N VAL A 29 10.64 -19.76 28.00
CA VAL A 29 9.95 -18.61 28.60
C VAL A 29 10.42 -18.47 30.05
N PRO A 30 11.02 -17.34 30.46
CA PRO A 30 11.38 -17.10 31.85
C PRO A 30 10.13 -17.08 32.74
N ASP A 31 10.23 -17.54 33.98
CA ASP A 31 9.11 -17.63 34.94
C ASP A 31 8.43 -16.24 35.13
N ALA A 32 9.19 -15.17 35.15
CA ALA A 32 8.68 -13.79 35.25
C ALA A 32 7.78 -13.37 34.08
N LEU A 33 7.86 -14.05 32.94
CA LEU A 33 7.07 -13.79 31.73
C LEU A 33 5.99 -14.86 31.49
N ALA A 34 6.02 -15.98 32.22
CA ALA A 34 5.18 -17.14 31.95
C ALA A 34 3.67 -16.85 31.99
N GLU A 35 3.22 -15.94 32.87
CA GLU A 35 1.81 -15.53 32.96
C GLU A 35 1.44 -14.39 32.02
N LYS A 36 2.41 -13.61 31.57
CA LYS A 36 2.18 -12.39 30.75
C LYS A 36 2.29 -12.64 29.26
N LEU A 37 3.10 -13.62 28.87
CA LEU A 37 3.39 -13.88 27.47
C LEU A 37 2.25 -14.68 26.82
N VAL A 38 1.71 -14.12 25.73
CA VAL A 38 0.67 -14.78 24.91
C VAL A 38 1.04 -14.69 23.43
N PRO A 39 0.53 -15.62 22.59
CA PRO A 39 0.73 -15.55 21.14
C PRO A 39 0.27 -14.21 20.56
N GLY A 40 1.00 -13.71 19.56
CA GLY A 40 0.75 -12.40 18.94
C GLY A 40 1.49 -11.23 19.62
N MET A 41 2.22 -11.46 20.70
CA MET A 41 3.11 -10.48 21.31
C MET A 41 4.48 -10.51 20.66
N ARG A 42 5.16 -9.35 20.65
CA ARG A 42 6.56 -9.27 20.22
C ARG A 42 7.49 -9.33 21.42
N VAL A 43 8.64 -9.95 21.17
CA VAL A 43 9.68 -10.18 22.16
C VAL A 43 11.05 -9.83 21.61
N LEU A 44 11.99 -9.52 22.48
CA LEU A 44 13.40 -9.41 22.16
C LEU A 44 14.08 -10.73 22.56
N VAL A 45 14.76 -11.38 21.61
CA VAL A 45 15.40 -12.68 21.83
C VAL A 45 16.84 -12.69 21.28
N PRO A 46 17.76 -13.45 21.89
CA PRO A 46 19.10 -13.65 21.37
C PRO A 46 19.10 -14.58 20.15
N PHE A 47 19.72 -14.17 19.04
CA PHE A 47 19.76 -14.96 17.81
C PHE A 47 21.20 -15.14 17.27
N GLY A 48 21.43 -16.29 16.61
CA GLY A 48 22.71 -16.67 16.03
C GLY A 48 23.80 -17.02 17.07
N ALA A 49 24.99 -17.40 16.61
CA ALA A 49 26.11 -17.78 17.46
C ALA A 49 26.58 -16.63 18.39
N GLY A 50 26.42 -15.38 17.96
CA GLY A 50 26.81 -14.19 18.74
C GLY A 50 25.72 -13.65 19.66
N ASN A 51 24.61 -14.36 19.89
CA ASN A 51 23.49 -13.92 20.73
C ASN A 51 23.01 -12.49 20.47
N ARG A 52 22.98 -12.05 19.20
CA ARG A 52 22.56 -10.69 18.87
C ARG A 52 21.07 -10.53 19.16
N PRO A 53 20.68 -9.44 19.83
CA PRO A 53 19.27 -9.16 20.07
C PRO A 53 18.51 -9.06 18.74
N SER A 54 17.41 -9.81 18.61
CA SER A 54 16.51 -9.78 17.48
C SER A 54 15.08 -9.64 17.96
N GLU A 55 14.30 -8.81 17.29
CA GLU A 55 12.86 -8.76 17.50
C GLU A 55 12.24 -10.07 16.97
N GLY A 56 11.27 -10.61 17.69
CA GLY A 56 10.53 -11.79 17.31
C GLY A 56 9.05 -11.67 17.65
N LEU A 57 8.22 -12.41 16.90
CA LEU A 57 6.79 -12.54 17.16
C LEU A 57 6.50 -13.94 17.72
N VAL A 58 5.82 -14.00 18.84
CA VAL A 58 5.37 -15.26 19.46
C VAL A 58 4.21 -15.82 18.64
N LEU A 59 4.39 -17.03 18.12
CA LEU A 59 3.39 -17.73 17.31
C LEU A 59 2.53 -18.69 18.16
N SER A 60 3.18 -19.44 19.07
CA SER A 60 2.51 -20.38 19.96
C SER A 60 3.33 -20.59 21.23
N LEU A 61 2.66 -21.05 22.26
CA LEU A 61 3.25 -21.48 23.52
C LEU A 61 2.97 -22.97 23.70
N ALA A 62 3.89 -23.68 24.36
CA ALA A 62 3.73 -25.07 24.73
C ALA A 62 4.46 -25.35 26.03
N ASP A 63 3.98 -26.34 26.79
CA ASP A 63 4.65 -26.90 27.92
C ASP A 63 5.33 -28.20 27.45
N GLU A 64 6.63 -28.09 27.16
CA GLU A 64 7.43 -29.18 26.57
C GLU A 64 8.67 -29.42 27.40
N VAL A 65 9.17 -30.68 27.42
CA VAL A 65 10.52 -30.97 27.89
C VAL A 65 11.50 -30.52 26.82
N PRO A 66 12.38 -29.55 27.11
CA PRO A 66 13.25 -29.01 26.05
C PRO A 66 14.27 -30.06 25.60
N GLU A 67 14.35 -30.30 24.29
CA GLU A 67 15.44 -31.02 23.67
C GLU A 67 16.70 -30.16 23.65
N GLY A 68 17.58 -30.32 24.64
CA GLY A 68 18.84 -29.58 24.74
C GLY A 68 18.74 -28.21 25.44
N ARG A 69 19.80 -27.39 25.28
CA ARG A 69 19.90 -26.08 25.94
C ARG A 69 19.23 -25.01 25.09
N LEU A 70 18.00 -24.63 25.43
CA LEU A 70 17.27 -23.53 24.77
C LEU A 70 17.78 -22.16 25.24
N LYS A 71 17.78 -21.18 24.34
CA LYS A 71 17.94 -19.76 24.67
C LYS A 71 16.67 -19.23 25.27
N GLU A 72 16.78 -18.21 26.13
CA GLU A 72 15.63 -17.59 26.81
C GLU A 72 15.17 -16.32 26.10
N ILE A 73 13.87 -16.03 26.25
CA ILE A 73 13.29 -14.73 25.85
C ILE A 73 13.86 -13.65 26.77
N GLY A 74 14.41 -12.58 26.19
CA GLY A 74 15.00 -11.48 26.95
C GLY A 74 13.95 -10.54 27.52
N THR A 75 13.14 -9.93 26.66
CA THR A 75 12.21 -8.86 27.07
C THR A 75 10.92 -8.92 26.27
N LEU A 76 9.80 -8.65 26.93
CA LEU A 76 8.49 -8.44 26.32
C LEU A 76 8.41 -7.01 25.77
N LEU A 77 8.10 -6.83 24.50
CA LEU A 77 8.03 -5.53 23.84
C LEU A 77 6.65 -4.89 23.94
N ASP A 78 5.59 -5.67 23.89
CA ASP A 78 4.21 -5.18 23.88
C ASP A 78 3.46 -5.57 25.16
N PRO A 79 2.63 -4.67 25.74
CA PRO A 79 1.81 -4.98 26.89
C PRO A 79 0.58 -5.85 26.55
N ARG A 80 0.23 -5.93 25.26
CA ARG A 80 -0.91 -6.69 24.70
C ARG A 80 -0.53 -7.27 23.36
N PRO A 81 -1.18 -8.36 22.89
CA PRO A 81 -0.97 -8.90 21.56
C PRO A 81 -1.18 -7.84 20.48
N VAL A 82 -0.23 -7.72 19.58
CA VAL A 82 -0.32 -6.84 18.39
C VAL A 82 -0.96 -7.55 17.20
N LEU A 83 -0.93 -8.88 17.18
CA LEU A 83 -1.66 -9.72 16.24
C LEU A 83 -2.63 -10.66 16.96
N THR A 84 -3.79 -10.85 16.35
CA THR A 84 -4.77 -11.85 16.74
C THR A 84 -4.34 -13.24 16.26
N GLN A 85 -5.03 -14.29 16.70
CA GLN A 85 -4.84 -15.65 16.17
C GLN A 85 -5.11 -15.72 14.65
N GLU A 86 -6.08 -14.96 14.15
CA GLU A 86 -6.29 -14.78 12.71
C GLU A 86 -5.03 -14.21 12.04
N GLY A 87 -4.47 -13.14 12.60
CA GLY A 87 -3.27 -12.49 12.07
C GLY A 87 -2.07 -13.43 12.04
N ILE A 88 -1.88 -14.29 13.04
CA ILE A 88 -0.83 -15.32 13.04
C ILE A 88 -1.06 -16.33 11.90
N ARG A 89 -2.30 -16.84 11.75
CA ARG A 89 -2.65 -17.77 10.65
C ARG A 89 -2.45 -17.10 9.30
N LEU A 90 -2.84 -15.83 9.17
CA LEU A 90 -2.64 -15.06 7.96
C LEU A 90 -1.15 -14.89 7.63
N ALA A 91 -0.29 -14.60 8.62
CA ALA A 91 1.16 -14.48 8.40
C ALA A 91 1.78 -15.80 7.91
N LEU A 92 1.37 -16.93 8.48
CA LEU A 92 1.82 -18.26 8.04
C LEU A 92 1.35 -18.57 6.61
N TRP A 93 0.10 -18.26 6.28
CA TRP A 93 -0.43 -18.41 4.94
C TRP A 93 0.26 -17.50 3.92
N MET A 94 0.51 -16.24 4.27
CA MET A 94 1.23 -15.29 3.41
C MET A 94 2.67 -15.75 3.13
N ARG A 95 3.35 -16.32 4.10
CA ARG A 95 4.68 -16.91 3.91
C ARG A 95 4.70 -17.94 2.77
N GLU A 96 3.73 -18.85 2.76
CA GLU A 96 3.63 -19.89 1.73
C GLU A 96 3.14 -19.34 0.39
N ARG A 97 2.22 -18.38 0.41
CA ARG A 97 1.59 -17.84 -0.78
C ARG A 97 2.47 -16.86 -1.53
N PHE A 98 3.25 -16.04 -0.80
CA PHE A 98 4.00 -14.89 -1.35
C PHE A 98 5.51 -14.97 -1.13
N PHE A 99 6.04 -16.12 -0.75
CA PHE A 99 7.49 -16.37 -0.60
C PHE A 99 8.21 -15.32 0.28
N CYS A 100 7.62 -14.98 1.40
CA CYS A 100 8.16 -14.05 2.39
C CYS A 100 8.47 -14.76 3.71
N THR A 101 9.11 -14.07 4.67
CA THR A 101 9.26 -14.60 6.03
C THR A 101 7.98 -14.38 6.83
N VAL A 102 7.73 -15.24 7.84
CA VAL A 102 6.57 -15.07 8.74
C VAL A 102 6.61 -13.71 9.45
N TYR A 103 7.81 -13.32 9.89
CA TYR A 103 7.97 -12.02 10.55
C TYR A 103 7.68 -10.83 9.62
N ALA A 104 8.15 -10.87 8.37
CA ALA A 104 7.87 -9.82 7.38
C ALA A 104 6.37 -9.74 7.07
N ALA A 105 5.69 -10.88 6.92
CA ALA A 105 4.24 -10.92 6.75
C ALA A 105 3.52 -10.29 7.95
N ALA A 106 3.89 -10.65 9.17
CA ALA A 106 3.33 -10.09 10.40
C ALA A 106 3.56 -8.57 10.51
N LEU A 107 4.78 -8.12 10.21
CA LEU A 107 5.14 -6.70 10.26
C LEU A 107 4.35 -5.85 9.24
N THR A 108 4.01 -6.44 8.08
CA THR A 108 3.18 -5.78 7.05
C THR A 108 1.76 -5.48 7.54
N MET A 109 1.25 -6.25 8.49
CA MET A 109 -0.08 -6.05 9.10
C MET A 109 -0.10 -4.95 10.15
N LEU A 110 1.05 -4.53 10.66
CA LEU A 110 1.17 -3.58 11.75
C LEU A 110 1.42 -2.16 11.23
N PRO A 111 0.79 -1.14 11.84
CA PRO A 111 1.11 0.25 11.51
C PRO A 111 2.55 0.58 11.90
N THR A 112 3.21 1.40 11.09
CA THR A 112 4.62 1.80 11.31
C THR A 112 4.86 2.48 12.66
N GLY A 113 3.84 3.02 13.31
CA GLY A 113 3.91 3.59 14.67
C GLY A 113 4.25 2.56 15.75
N LEU A 114 3.89 1.30 15.52
CA LEU A 114 4.22 0.20 16.43
C LEU A 114 5.65 -0.33 16.27
N TRP A 115 6.38 0.06 15.22
CA TRP A 115 7.72 -0.44 15.02
C TRP A 115 8.66 0.04 16.12
N TYR A 116 9.52 -0.86 16.57
CA TYR A 116 10.55 -0.52 17.55
C TYR A 116 11.82 -0.06 16.85
N VAL A 117 12.48 0.90 17.48
CA VAL A 117 13.86 1.24 17.17
C VAL A 117 14.70 0.71 18.33
N LEU A 118 15.58 -0.23 18.03
CA LEU A 118 16.54 -0.72 19.00
C LEU A 118 17.60 0.37 19.19
N ARG A 119 17.65 0.96 20.36
CA ARG A 119 18.71 1.90 20.77
C ARG A 119 19.70 1.17 21.65
N GLU A 120 20.95 1.18 21.24
CA GLU A 120 22.06 0.71 22.05
C GLU A 120 22.53 1.86 22.91
N SER A 121 22.55 1.69 24.21
CA SER A 121 23.19 2.58 25.17
C SER A 121 24.30 1.83 25.90
N TYR A 122 25.32 2.56 26.27
CA TYR A 122 26.47 2.05 26.98
C TYR A 122 26.59 2.76 28.30
N ALA A 123 26.73 1.99 29.37
CA ALA A 123 26.92 2.50 30.73
C ALA A 123 28.26 2.06 31.28
N ILE A 124 28.85 2.86 32.14
CA ILE A 124 30.05 2.49 32.89
C ILE A 124 29.69 1.27 33.76
N ALA A 125 30.51 0.25 33.77
CA ALA A 125 30.26 -0.95 34.56
C ALA A 125 30.29 -0.67 36.07
N PRO A 126 29.44 -1.32 36.87
CA PRO A 126 29.47 -1.12 38.33
C PRO A 126 30.84 -1.37 38.90
N GLY A 127 31.30 -0.46 39.76
CA GLY A 127 32.61 -0.56 40.41
C GLY A 127 33.81 -0.02 39.60
N VAL A 128 33.59 0.52 38.40
CA VAL A 128 34.63 1.17 37.62
C VAL A 128 34.70 2.64 37.99
N ASP A 129 35.77 3.02 38.66
CA ASP A 129 36.13 4.40 39.01
C ASP A 129 36.95 5.09 37.92
N ARG A 130 37.24 6.36 38.11
CA ARG A 130 37.98 7.17 37.15
C ARG A 130 39.42 6.70 36.97
N GLU A 131 40.08 6.30 38.02
CA GLU A 131 41.47 5.85 37.99
C GLU A 131 41.58 4.53 37.20
N THR A 132 40.69 3.58 37.48
CA THR A 132 40.66 2.28 36.80
C THR A 132 40.49 2.39 35.29
N TRP A 133 39.59 3.24 34.81
CA TRP A 133 39.39 3.32 33.37
C TRP A 133 40.47 4.17 32.67
N GLU A 134 41.00 5.24 33.31
CA GLU A 134 42.09 6.02 32.75
C GLU A 134 43.36 5.16 32.58
N GLU A 135 43.69 4.29 33.52
CA GLU A 135 44.79 3.35 33.42
C GLU A 135 44.57 2.33 32.28
N LYS A 136 43.43 1.68 32.28
CA LYS A 136 43.13 0.64 31.26
C LYS A 136 42.96 1.17 29.84
N THR A 137 42.61 2.46 29.66
CA THR A 137 42.48 3.10 28.36
C THR A 137 43.68 3.96 27.95
N ALA A 138 44.73 4.02 28.73
CA ALA A 138 45.91 4.87 28.50
C ALA A 138 46.52 4.70 27.09
N ARG A 139 46.48 3.48 26.53
CA ARG A 139 47.04 3.14 25.22
C ARG A 139 46.09 3.31 24.05
N SER A 140 44.82 3.68 24.30
CA SER A 140 43.79 3.82 23.26
C SER A 140 43.11 5.17 23.34
N PRO A 141 43.50 6.18 22.52
CA PRO A 141 42.87 7.49 22.52
C PRO A 141 41.37 7.43 22.27
N LYS A 142 40.90 6.52 21.41
CA LYS A 142 39.48 6.32 21.11
C LYS A 142 38.72 5.78 22.31
N ALA A 143 39.28 4.82 23.03
CA ALA A 143 38.68 4.29 24.26
C ALA A 143 38.58 5.36 25.33
N LYS A 144 39.62 6.20 25.47
CA LYS A 144 39.64 7.30 26.40
C LYS A 144 38.58 8.35 26.10
N GLN A 145 38.39 8.69 24.82
CA GLN A 145 37.31 9.62 24.40
C GLN A 145 35.93 9.08 24.71
N ILE A 146 35.67 7.80 24.45
CA ILE A 146 34.36 7.17 24.75
C ILE A 146 34.11 7.17 26.28
N MET A 147 35.11 6.75 27.08
CA MET A 147 34.95 6.73 28.53
C MET A 147 34.77 8.13 29.12
N GLY A 148 35.52 9.12 28.60
CA GLY A 148 35.35 10.51 28.97
C GLY A 148 33.95 11.06 28.68
N LEU A 149 33.36 10.73 27.50
CA LEU A 149 31.99 11.08 27.17
C LEU A 149 31.00 10.43 28.14
N LEU A 150 31.16 9.13 28.39
CA LEU A 150 30.28 8.40 29.32
C LEU A 150 30.34 9.04 30.73
N TYR A 151 31.50 9.37 31.19
CA TYR A 151 31.68 10.01 32.51
C TYR A 151 31.04 11.38 32.57
N ALA A 152 31.22 12.23 31.52
CA ALA A 152 30.62 13.56 31.40
C ALA A 152 29.07 13.51 31.26
N ALA A 153 28.56 12.43 30.69
CA ALA A 153 27.10 12.18 30.49
C ALA A 153 26.41 11.53 31.70
N GLY A 154 27.08 11.51 32.87
CA GLY A 154 26.50 10.89 34.08
C GLY A 154 26.57 9.38 34.14
N GLY A 155 27.52 8.77 33.43
CA GLY A 155 27.79 7.33 33.46
C GLY A 155 27.11 6.52 32.33
N GLN A 156 26.28 7.15 31.48
CA GLN A 156 25.59 6.49 30.38
C GLN A 156 25.43 7.37 29.15
N ALA A 157 25.62 6.81 27.95
CA ALA A 157 25.34 7.49 26.69
C ALA A 157 24.79 6.54 25.62
N ASP A 158 23.99 7.09 24.71
CA ASP A 158 23.48 6.35 23.55
C ASP A 158 24.55 6.22 22.47
N LEU A 159 24.47 5.17 21.65
CA LEU A 159 25.41 4.95 20.54
C LEU A 159 25.47 6.14 19.57
N ASP A 160 24.36 6.87 19.37
CA ASP A 160 24.34 8.03 18.49
C ASP A 160 25.13 9.22 19.09
N GLN A 161 25.11 9.40 20.41
CA GLN A 161 25.95 10.37 21.13
C GLN A 161 27.44 9.99 21.02
N ILE A 162 27.75 8.69 21.12
CA ILE A 162 29.15 8.21 21.00
C ILE A 162 29.67 8.38 19.57
N LYS A 163 28.82 8.17 18.55
CA LYS A 163 29.17 8.42 17.13
C LYS A 163 29.37 9.91 16.81
N ALA A 164 28.79 10.79 17.59
CA ALA A 164 28.96 12.23 17.43
C ALA A 164 30.32 12.73 17.91
N ILE A 165 31.16 11.87 18.52
CA ILE A 165 32.54 12.24 18.91
C ILE A 165 33.34 12.55 17.63
N PRO A 166 33.96 13.72 17.50
CA PRO A 166 34.79 14.06 16.36
C PRO A 166 35.89 13.00 16.16
N ASP A 167 36.23 12.71 14.92
CA ASP A 167 37.25 11.76 14.48
C ASP A 167 37.02 10.26 14.80
N LEU A 168 35.86 9.91 15.36
CA LEU A 168 35.49 8.51 15.64
C LEU A 168 34.59 7.92 14.57
N LYS A 169 35.15 7.50 13.42
CA LYS A 169 34.39 7.01 12.26
C LYS A 169 33.47 5.80 12.53
N ASP A 170 33.93 4.81 13.33
CA ASP A 170 33.12 3.67 13.80
C ASP A 170 33.52 3.24 15.21
N PRO A 171 32.71 3.54 16.24
CA PRO A 171 33.04 3.21 17.62
C PRO A 171 32.85 1.73 17.99
N ARG A 172 32.24 0.92 17.15
CA ARG A 172 31.78 -0.44 17.50
C ARG A 172 32.92 -1.38 17.87
N ALA A 173 34.08 -1.29 17.24
CA ALA A 173 35.23 -2.11 17.57
C ALA A 173 35.74 -1.76 18.98
N THR A 174 35.95 -0.49 19.25
CA THR A 174 36.41 0.05 20.55
C THR A 174 35.40 -0.22 21.67
N LEU A 175 34.08 -0.11 21.39
CA LEU A 175 33.04 -0.44 22.36
C LEU A 175 33.08 -1.92 22.75
N ARG A 176 33.32 -2.83 21.82
CA ARG A 176 33.50 -4.27 22.12
C ARG A 176 34.72 -4.56 22.95
N GLU A 177 35.82 -3.83 22.70
CA GLU A 177 37.03 -3.95 23.51
C GLU A 177 36.80 -3.47 24.95
N LEU A 178 36.14 -2.31 25.14
CA LEU A 178 35.76 -1.79 26.44
C LEU A 178 34.76 -2.74 27.16
N GLU A 179 33.82 -3.34 26.46
CA GLU A 179 32.89 -4.30 27.03
C GLU A 179 33.62 -5.58 27.47
N LYS A 180 34.55 -6.10 26.65
CA LYS A 180 35.40 -7.26 27.02
C LYS A 180 36.34 -6.95 28.18
N ALA A 181 36.82 -5.75 28.30
CA ALA A 181 37.65 -5.30 29.40
C ALA A 181 36.85 -5.06 30.70
N GLY A 182 35.54 -5.23 30.67
CA GLY A 182 34.64 -5.02 31.80
C GLY A 182 34.49 -3.56 32.24
N LEU A 183 34.85 -2.62 31.38
CA LEU A 183 34.77 -1.16 31.69
C LEU A 183 33.38 -0.58 31.40
N ILE A 184 32.66 -1.15 30.46
CA ILE A 184 31.28 -0.73 30.10
C ILE A 184 30.38 -1.91 30.01
N THR A 185 29.10 -1.64 30.20
CA THR A 185 27.99 -2.59 29.95
C THR A 185 27.12 -2.06 28.83
N ARG A 186 26.76 -2.93 27.90
CA ARG A 186 25.82 -2.60 26.80
C ARG A 186 24.39 -2.89 27.24
N GLN A 187 23.54 -1.91 27.10
CA GLN A 187 22.09 -2.06 27.27
C GLN A 187 21.39 -1.82 25.93
N THR A 188 20.51 -2.71 25.55
CA THR A 188 19.68 -2.53 24.35
C THR A 188 18.27 -2.22 24.81
N GLN A 189 17.80 -1.01 24.52
CA GLN A 189 16.44 -0.58 24.80
C GLN A 189 15.65 -0.53 23.50
N ALA A 190 14.48 -1.16 23.51
CA ALA A 190 13.52 -1.08 22.43
C ALA A 190 12.57 0.10 22.70
N LYS A 191 12.62 1.14 21.88
CA LYS A 191 11.71 2.29 21.99
C LYS A 191 10.72 2.28 20.83
N ARG A 192 9.43 2.39 21.13
CA ARG A 192 8.40 2.53 20.08
C ARG A 192 8.60 3.82 19.31
N LYS A 193 8.36 3.77 18.00
CA LYS A 193 8.46 4.93 17.11
C LYS A 193 7.42 6.00 17.47
N VAL A 194 6.23 5.60 17.90
CA VAL A 194 5.15 6.49 18.34
C VAL A 194 4.58 5.96 19.65
N GLY A 195 4.43 6.86 20.63
CA GLY A 195 3.74 6.58 21.89
C GLY A 195 2.27 6.99 21.85
N ASP A 196 1.51 6.54 22.84
CA ASP A 196 0.15 6.98 23.06
C ASP A 196 0.13 8.47 23.37
N LYS A 197 -0.84 9.20 22.79
CA LYS A 197 -1.03 10.61 23.14
C LYS A 197 -1.92 10.67 24.36
N THR A 198 -1.43 11.27 25.45
CA THR A 198 -2.21 11.50 26.64
C THR A 198 -2.48 12.99 26.82
N GLU A 199 -3.59 13.30 27.45
CA GLU A 199 -3.90 14.65 27.93
C GLU A 199 -4.24 14.57 29.43
N PRO A 200 -3.69 15.47 30.25
CA PRO A 200 -4.04 15.52 31.64
C PRO A 200 -5.49 16.03 31.80
N ILE A 201 -6.33 15.20 32.41
CA ILE A 201 -7.70 15.52 32.80
C ILE A 201 -7.71 15.85 34.28
N ALA A 202 -8.30 16.98 34.65
CA ALA A 202 -8.50 17.37 36.04
C ALA A 202 -9.89 16.93 36.52
N ARG A 203 -9.92 16.36 37.71
CA ARG A 203 -11.14 15.93 38.40
C ARG A 203 -11.06 16.38 39.86
N LEU A 204 -12.18 16.77 40.44
CA LEU A 204 -12.22 17.06 41.88
C LEU A 204 -11.94 15.81 42.70
N THR A 205 -11.20 15.96 43.78
CA THR A 205 -10.87 14.87 44.74
C THR A 205 -11.85 14.82 45.91
N MET A 206 -12.68 15.84 46.08
CA MET A 206 -13.63 16.03 47.15
C MET A 206 -15.00 16.43 46.61
N ASP A 207 -15.99 16.49 47.48
CA ASP A 207 -17.34 16.93 47.09
C ASP A 207 -17.32 18.36 46.52
N PRO A 208 -18.09 18.65 45.45
CA PRO A 208 -18.19 19.99 44.88
C PRO A 208 -18.45 21.12 45.85
N ALA A 209 -19.31 20.90 46.86
CA ALA A 209 -19.62 21.89 47.88
C ALA A 209 -18.43 22.14 48.82
N GLU A 210 -17.73 21.12 49.21
CA GLU A 210 -16.50 21.21 50.01
C GLU A 210 -15.36 21.92 49.23
N ALA A 211 -15.18 21.57 47.95
CA ALA A 211 -14.19 22.23 47.10
C ALA A 211 -14.45 23.73 46.94
N MET A 212 -15.71 24.14 46.77
CA MET A 212 -16.09 25.54 46.70
C MET A 212 -15.95 26.25 48.04
N ALA A 213 -16.34 25.64 49.14
CA ALA A 213 -16.16 26.21 50.48
C ALA A 213 -14.69 26.46 50.83
N LEU A 214 -13.78 25.55 50.46
CA LEU A 214 -12.33 25.66 50.66
C LEU A 214 -11.72 26.83 49.86
N LEU A 215 -12.26 27.21 48.71
CA LEU A 215 -11.75 28.25 47.85
C LEU A 215 -12.48 29.56 47.96
N ALA A 216 -13.68 29.63 48.55
CA ALA A 216 -14.49 30.83 48.76
C ALA A 216 -13.65 31.97 49.46
N PRO A 217 -12.90 31.70 50.55
CA PRO A 217 -12.07 32.74 51.18
C PRO A 217 -10.94 33.25 50.29
N LYS A 218 -10.57 32.48 49.27
CA LYS A 218 -9.46 32.75 48.35
C LYS A 218 -9.93 33.33 47.01
N GLN A 219 -11.22 33.63 46.86
CA GLN A 219 -11.77 34.16 45.61
C GLN A 219 -11.12 35.45 45.15
N LYS A 220 -10.77 36.36 46.07
CA LYS A 220 -10.03 37.61 45.76
C LYS A 220 -8.54 37.41 45.52
N THR A 221 -7.88 36.49 46.21
CA THR A 221 -6.44 36.25 46.16
C THR A 221 -6.01 35.21 45.11
N SER A 222 -6.92 34.32 44.70
CA SER A 222 -6.70 33.31 43.68
C SER A 222 -7.91 33.13 42.78
N PRO A 223 -8.34 34.18 42.05
CA PRO A 223 -9.57 34.17 41.27
C PRO A 223 -9.60 33.09 40.19
N MET A 224 -8.44 32.80 39.59
CA MET A 224 -8.38 31.74 38.55
C MET A 224 -8.51 30.34 39.14
N GLY A 225 -7.99 30.08 40.35
CA GLY A 225 -8.20 28.83 41.04
C GLY A 225 -9.67 28.58 41.38
N TYR A 226 -10.36 29.61 41.83
CA TYR A 226 -11.77 29.59 42.15
C TYR A 226 -12.60 29.24 40.88
N ARG A 227 -12.39 29.94 39.75
CA ARG A 227 -13.03 29.68 38.46
C ARG A 227 -12.81 28.26 37.94
N VAL A 228 -11.57 27.74 38.06
CA VAL A 228 -11.25 26.35 37.66
C VAL A 228 -12.09 25.36 38.47
N THR A 229 -12.19 25.57 39.79
CA THR A 229 -12.96 24.67 40.66
C THR A 229 -14.46 24.81 40.39
N GLU A 230 -15.00 26.02 40.22
CA GLU A 230 -16.39 26.27 39.83
C GLU A 230 -16.73 25.55 38.52
N LEU A 231 -15.88 25.63 37.50
CA LEU A 231 -16.09 24.97 36.23
C LEU A 231 -16.08 23.44 36.37
N LEU A 232 -15.19 22.92 37.21
CA LEU A 232 -15.12 21.46 37.48
C LEU A 232 -16.34 20.97 38.29
N CYS A 233 -16.88 21.78 39.16
CA CYS A 233 -18.13 21.46 39.87
C CYS A 233 -19.30 21.27 38.91
N ARG A 234 -19.34 22.03 37.82
CA ARG A 234 -20.37 21.91 36.75
C ARG A 234 -20.14 20.76 35.80
N LEU A 235 -18.90 20.49 35.42
CA LEU A 235 -18.54 19.53 34.40
C LEU A 235 -18.14 18.14 34.96
N GLY A 236 -17.82 18.05 36.26
CA GLY A 236 -17.27 16.87 36.91
C GLY A 236 -15.80 16.58 36.54
N SER A 237 -15.41 16.70 35.27
CA SER A 237 -14.02 16.58 34.79
C SER A 237 -13.82 17.38 33.51
N ALA A 238 -12.61 17.91 33.30
CA ALA A 238 -12.24 18.62 32.07
C ALA A 238 -10.74 18.51 31.82
N SER A 239 -10.32 18.63 30.55
CA SER A 239 -8.89 18.66 30.23
C SER A 239 -8.22 19.94 30.77
N VAL A 240 -6.95 19.84 31.09
CA VAL A 240 -6.18 21.02 31.50
C VAL A 240 -6.21 22.14 30.45
N LYS A 241 -6.30 21.78 29.15
CA LYS A 241 -6.43 22.77 28.07
C LYS A 241 -7.77 23.49 28.09
N GLU A 242 -8.86 22.77 28.24
CA GLU A 242 -10.21 23.33 28.35
C GLU A 242 -10.32 24.24 29.57
N LEU A 243 -9.81 23.79 30.72
CA LEU A 243 -9.76 24.62 31.91
C LEU A 243 -8.98 25.92 31.70
N CYS A 244 -7.79 25.84 31.07
CA CYS A 244 -7.02 27.04 30.73
C CYS A 244 -7.78 27.94 29.76
N TYR A 245 -8.45 27.39 28.76
CA TYR A 245 -9.17 28.14 27.75
C TYR A 245 -10.40 28.88 28.32
N PHE A 246 -11.26 28.15 29.04
CA PHE A 246 -12.53 28.73 29.55
C PHE A 246 -12.33 29.61 30.79
N THR A 247 -11.34 29.36 31.63
CA THR A 247 -11.15 30.13 32.87
C THR A 247 -10.07 31.18 32.79
N GLY A 248 -9.20 31.13 31.76
CA GLY A 248 -7.97 31.97 31.67
C GLY A 248 -6.88 31.54 32.63
N ALA A 249 -7.03 30.40 33.33
CA ALA A 249 -6.02 29.92 34.28
C ALA A 249 -4.78 29.38 33.58
N SER A 250 -3.61 29.55 34.20
CA SER A 250 -2.39 28.93 33.72
C SER A 250 -2.29 27.46 34.13
N ARG A 251 -1.51 26.64 33.39
CA ARG A 251 -1.18 25.26 33.79
C ARG A 251 -0.56 25.17 35.18
N THR A 252 0.18 26.17 35.58
CA THR A 252 0.78 26.27 36.93
C THR A 252 -0.27 26.40 38.01
N THR A 253 -1.34 27.17 37.79
CA THR A 253 -2.49 27.29 38.68
C THR A 253 -3.18 25.94 38.90
N ILE A 254 -3.43 25.18 37.83
CA ILE A 254 -4.06 23.86 37.92
C ILE A 254 -3.14 22.87 38.63
N LYS A 255 -1.84 22.84 38.34
CA LYS A 255 -0.87 22.02 39.07
C LYS A 255 -0.81 22.39 40.57
N SER A 256 -0.93 23.68 40.90
CA SER A 256 -0.98 24.16 42.33
C SER A 256 -2.21 23.62 43.04
N LEU A 257 -3.38 23.65 42.40
CA LEU A 257 -4.61 23.06 42.94
C LEU A 257 -4.49 21.53 43.13
N ALA A 258 -3.82 20.84 42.22
CA ALA A 258 -3.54 19.43 42.38
C ALA A 258 -2.59 19.15 43.57
N LYS A 259 -1.52 19.94 43.74
CA LYS A 259 -0.63 19.83 44.91
C LYS A 259 -1.34 20.10 46.24
N LYS A 260 -2.38 20.93 46.21
CA LYS A 260 -3.19 21.25 47.40
C LYS A 260 -4.27 20.20 47.67
N GLY A 261 -4.34 19.13 46.87
CA GLY A 261 -5.30 18.06 47.04
C GLY A 261 -6.75 18.42 46.66
N VAL A 262 -6.97 19.56 46.00
CA VAL A 262 -8.32 19.99 45.56
C VAL A 262 -8.77 19.22 44.31
N LEU A 263 -7.83 18.90 43.44
CA LEU A 263 -8.10 18.12 42.24
C LEU A 263 -7.01 17.07 41.97
N ALA A 264 -7.37 15.99 41.30
CA ALA A 264 -6.47 14.99 40.77
C ALA A 264 -6.24 15.24 39.27
N LEU A 265 -5.01 15.03 38.83
CA LEU A 265 -4.67 15.02 37.42
C LEU A 265 -4.45 13.58 36.98
N GLU A 266 -5.28 13.10 36.06
CA GLU A 266 -5.17 11.77 35.48
C GLU A 266 -4.77 11.91 34.01
N GLU A 267 -3.76 11.19 33.58
CA GLU A 267 -3.39 11.11 32.17
C GLU A 267 -4.40 10.24 31.43
N LYS A 268 -5.25 10.85 30.61
CA LYS A 268 -6.22 10.14 29.79
C LYS A 268 -5.72 10.07 28.36
N GLU A 269 -5.80 8.88 27.77
CA GLU A 269 -5.48 8.66 26.38
C GLU A 269 -6.45 9.41 25.45
N VAL A 270 -5.88 10.16 24.50
CA VAL A 270 -6.62 10.92 23.49
C VAL A 270 -6.21 10.48 22.11
N PHE A 271 -7.18 10.09 21.29
CA PHE A 271 -6.94 9.68 19.93
C PHE A 271 -6.78 10.89 19.01
N ARG A 272 -5.72 10.87 18.19
CA ARG A 272 -5.56 11.75 17.04
C ARG A 272 -6.52 11.24 15.97
N ARG A 273 -7.30 12.12 15.36
CA ARG A 273 -8.24 11.72 14.31
C ARG A 273 -7.79 12.23 12.97
N ALA A 274 -7.94 11.40 11.96
CA ALA A 274 -7.62 11.73 10.58
C ALA A 274 -8.53 12.82 10.01
N MET A 275 -9.80 12.87 10.44
CA MET A 275 -10.77 13.89 10.03
C MET A 275 -11.66 14.31 11.22
N PRO A 276 -12.16 15.57 11.22
CA PRO A 276 -13.10 16.03 12.24
C PRO A 276 -14.41 15.25 12.19
N GLU A 277 -15.11 15.21 13.31
CA GLU A 277 -16.46 14.60 13.38
C GLU A 277 -17.44 15.41 12.54
N THR A 278 -18.24 14.72 11.75
CA THR A 278 -19.45 15.27 11.16
C THR A 278 -20.57 15.27 12.22
N GLY A 279 -21.39 16.33 12.27
CA GLY A 279 -22.39 16.48 13.34
C GLY A 279 -23.49 15.42 13.30
N GLU A 280 -24.49 15.58 12.44
CA GLU A 280 -25.63 14.66 12.32
C GLU A 280 -25.36 13.55 11.29
N ILE A 281 -25.87 12.34 11.60
CA ILE A 281 -25.80 11.19 10.68
C ILE A 281 -26.86 11.39 9.59
N THR A 282 -26.42 11.38 8.35
CA THR A 282 -27.29 11.48 7.18
C THR A 282 -27.91 10.10 6.88
N PRO A 283 -29.23 9.99 6.71
CA PRO A 283 -29.86 8.74 6.31
C PRO A 283 -29.41 8.32 4.89
N LEU A 284 -29.45 7.01 4.62
CA LEU A 284 -29.13 6.46 3.31
C LEU A 284 -30.21 6.87 2.29
N SER A 285 -29.79 7.16 1.07
CA SER A 285 -30.70 7.44 -0.05
C SER A 285 -31.37 6.16 -0.54
N THR A 286 -32.55 6.29 -1.16
CA THR A 286 -33.27 5.16 -1.76
C THR A 286 -32.52 4.58 -2.96
N LEU A 287 -32.48 3.26 -3.06
CA LEU A 287 -31.91 2.56 -4.18
C LEU A 287 -32.88 2.53 -5.37
N ASN A 288 -32.38 2.63 -6.58
CA ASN A 288 -33.18 2.36 -7.78
C ASN A 288 -33.41 0.84 -7.97
N ASN A 289 -34.27 0.45 -8.90
CA ASN A 289 -34.65 -0.96 -9.10
C ASN A 289 -33.46 -1.90 -9.34
N GLN A 290 -32.47 -1.49 -10.14
CA GLN A 290 -31.28 -2.32 -10.40
C GLN A 290 -30.38 -2.42 -9.17
N GLN A 291 -30.18 -1.33 -8.47
CA GLN A 291 -29.41 -1.31 -7.22
C GLN A 291 -30.11 -2.12 -6.14
N GLN A 292 -31.43 -2.03 -6.03
CA GLN A 292 -32.22 -2.80 -5.07
C GLN A 292 -32.13 -4.31 -5.36
N ALA A 293 -32.21 -4.72 -6.61
CA ALA A 293 -32.06 -6.14 -7.00
C ALA A 293 -30.65 -6.66 -6.68
N ALA A 294 -29.62 -5.89 -7.02
CA ALA A 294 -28.24 -6.25 -6.69
C ALA A 294 -28.01 -6.29 -5.17
N TYR A 295 -28.53 -5.30 -4.43
CA TYR A 295 -28.46 -5.25 -2.98
C TYR A 295 -29.10 -6.46 -2.33
N GLN A 296 -30.30 -6.85 -2.75
CA GLN A 296 -31.00 -7.99 -2.19
C GLN A 296 -30.22 -9.30 -2.42
N GLY A 297 -29.75 -9.54 -3.64
CA GLY A 297 -28.95 -10.75 -3.91
C GLY A 297 -27.62 -10.78 -3.17
N LEU A 298 -26.99 -9.61 -2.95
CA LEU A 298 -25.78 -9.52 -2.14
C LEU A 298 -26.06 -9.69 -0.64
N LEU A 299 -27.23 -9.25 -0.16
CA LEU A 299 -27.67 -9.49 1.21
C LEU A 299 -27.90 -10.97 1.47
N ASP A 300 -28.57 -11.67 0.56
CA ASP A 300 -28.79 -13.12 0.63
C ASP A 300 -27.44 -13.86 0.76
N LEU A 301 -26.41 -13.44 0.01
CA LEU A 301 -25.07 -14.00 0.13
C LEU A 301 -24.37 -13.69 1.46
N MET A 302 -24.66 -12.53 2.08
CA MET A 302 -24.11 -12.20 3.39
C MET A 302 -24.71 -13.05 4.52
N GLU A 303 -25.93 -13.52 4.35
CA GLU A 303 -26.65 -14.38 5.30
C GLU A 303 -26.28 -15.86 5.16
N GLU A 304 -25.63 -16.26 4.07
CA GLU A 304 -25.14 -17.60 3.85
C GLU A 304 -24.13 -18.04 4.94
N PRO A 305 -24.21 -19.26 5.45
CA PRO A 305 -23.30 -19.75 6.49
C PRO A 305 -21.87 -20.00 5.99
N ALA A 306 -21.66 -20.02 4.69
CA ALA A 306 -20.36 -20.19 4.02
C ALA A 306 -19.80 -18.84 3.54
N PRO A 307 -18.47 -18.71 3.42
CA PRO A 307 -17.86 -17.52 2.86
C PRO A 307 -18.24 -17.36 1.40
N GLN A 308 -18.68 -16.17 1.01
CA GLN A 308 -19.12 -15.85 -0.34
C GLN A 308 -18.24 -14.82 -1.01
N ALA A 309 -18.19 -14.82 -2.33
CA ALA A 309 -17.52 -13.81 -3.13
C ALA A 309 -18.42 -13.39 -4.31
N ALA A 310 -18.51 -12.09 -4.53
CA ALA A 310 -19.33 -11.50 -5.57
C ALA A 310 -18.57 -10.43 -6.35
N LEU A 311 -18.95 -10.30 -7.63
CA LEU A 311 -18.52 -9.24 -8.53
C LEU A 311 -19.72 -8.35 -8.84
N LEU A 312 -19.65 -7.08 -8.45
CA LEU A 312 -20.60 -6.04 -8.82
C LEU A 312 -20.05 -5.28 -10.03
N TYR A 313 -20.45 -5.71 -11.21
CA TYR A 313 -20.13 -5.05 -12.46
C TYR A 313 -21.14 -3.95 -12.74
N GLY A 314 -20.68 -2.71 -12.82
CA GLY A 314 -21.59 -1.60 -13.07
C GLY A 314 -20.90 -0.46 -13.80
N VAL A 315 -21.55 0.09 -14.84
CA VAL A 315 -21.03 1.21 -15.62
C VAL A 315 -20.57 2.38 -14.72
N THR A 316 -19.70 3.22 -15.25
CA THR A 316 -19.24 4.40 -14.52
C THR A 316 -20.43 5.31 -14.16
N GLY A 317 -20.58 5.63 -12.87
CA GLY A 317 -21.70 6.42 -12.38
C GLY A 317 -23.02 5.63 -12.17
N SER A 318 -22.97 4.30 -12.12
CA SER A 318 -24.14 3.45 -11.80
C SER A 318 -24.57 3.48 -10.32
N GLY A 319 -23.79 4.16 -9.45
CA GLY A 319 -24.11 4.25 -8.03
C GLY A 319 -23.74 3.02 -7.21
N LYS A 320 -22.70 2.28 -7.59
CA LYS A 320 -22.14 1.15 -6.79
C LYS A 320 -21.95 1.52 -5.32
N THR A 321 -21.47 2.71 -5.04
CA THR A 321 -21.24 3.21 -3.67
C THR A 321 -22.51 3.20 -2.82
N GLN A 322 -23.69 3.47 -3.41
CA GLN A 322 -24.96 3.40 -2.67
C GLN A 322 -25.26 1.97 -2.22
N VAL A 323 -25.02 0.98 -3.08
CA VAL A 323 -25.14 -0.45 -2.71
C VAL A 323 -24.17 -0.79 -1.58
N TYR A 324 -22.92 -0.29 -1.64
CA TYR A 324 -21.93 -0.50 -0.57
C TYR A 324 -22.41 0.04 0.77
N LEU A 325 -22.94 1.27 0.80
CA LEU A 325 -23.42 1.91 2.03
C LEU A 325 -24.54 1.10 2.69
N HIS A 326 -25.50 0.59 1.89
CA HIS A 326 -26.58 -0.25 2.40
C HIS A 326 -26.08 -1.59 2.96
N LEU A 327 -25.12 -2.25 2.28
CA LEU A 327 -24.51 -3.49 2.77
C LEU A 327 -23.73 -3.26 4.06
N ILE A 328 -23.01 -2.14 4.18
CA ILE A 328 -22.27 -1.78 5.39
C ILE A 328 -23.24 -1.57 6.56
N GLN A 329 -24.36 -0.85 6.31
CA GLN A 329 -25.40 -0.66 7.32
C GLN A 329 -25.92 -2.02 7.83
N LYS A 330 -26.19 -2.96 6.94
CA LYS A 330 -26.63 -4.31 7.30
C LYS A 330 -25.58 -5.10 8.07
N ALA A 331 -24.32 -5.01 7.69
CA ALA A 331 -23.22 -5.62 8.44
C ALA A 331 -23.16 -5.08 9.88
N LEU A 332 -23.30 -3.77 10.05
CA LEU A 332 -23.31 -3.12 11.36
C LEU A 332 -24.53 -3.52 12.21
N GLU A 333 -25.71 -3.63 11.61
CA GLU A 333 -26.94 -4.11 12.26
C GLU A 333 -26.78 -5.55 12.78
N ALA A 334 -26.07 -6.40 12.01
CA ALA A 334 -25.69 -7.74 12.41
C ALA A 334 -24.54 -7.78 13.46
N GLY A 335 -24.06 -6.61 13.92
CA GLY A 335 -22.94 -6.51 14.86
C GLY A 335 -21.54 -6.67 14.24
N ARG A 336 -21.46 -6.96 12.94
CA ARG A 336 -20.23 -7.25 12.21
C ARG A 336 -19.58 -6.01 11.62
N GLY A 337 -18.27 -6.05 11.39
CA GLY A 337 -17.53 -4.94 10.80
C GLY A 337 -17.37 -5.05 9.30
N ALA A 338 -17.05 -3.92 8.65
CA ALA A 338 -16.81 -3.84 7.22
C ALA A 338 -15.49 -3.14 6.90
N ILE A 339 -14.81 -3.61 5.85
CA ILE A 339 -13.63 -2.96 5.27
C ILE A 339 -13.95 -2.54 3.85
N VAL A 340 -13.76 -1.26 3.54
CA VAL A 340 -13.87 -0.70 2.20
C VAL A 340 -12.49 -0.30 1.73
N MET A 341 -12.02 -0.94 0.69
CA MET A 341 -10.76 -0.60 0.07
C MET A 341 -11.00 0.16 -1.23
N VAL A 342 -10.27 1.25 -1.37
CA VAL A 342 -10.29 2.08 -2.59
C VAL A 342 -8.85 2.31 -3.06
N PRO A 343 -8.61 2.53 -4.37
CA PRO A 343 -7.29 2.90 -4.87
C PRO A 343 -6.78 4.18 -4.18
N GLU A 344 -5.45 4.31 -3.99
CA GLU A 344 -4.85 5.46 -3.30
C GLU A 344 -5.30 6.81 -3.88
N ILE A 345 -5.43 6.88 -5.21
CA ILE A 345 -5.85 8.10 -5.93
C ILE A 345 -7.35 8.40 -5.75
N ALA A 346 -8.16 7.37 -5.52
CA ALA A 346 -9.61 7.51 -5.33
C ALA A 346 -9.99 7.90 -3.89
N LEU A 347 -9.07 7.76 -2.93
CA LEU A 347 -9.29 8.10 -1.53
C LEU A 347 -9.27 9.63 -1.33
N THR A 348 -10.32 10.28 -1.81
CA THR A 348 -10.49 11.74 -1.69
C THR A 348 -11.23 12.10 -0.41
N PRO A 349 -11.05 13.34 0.12
CA PRO A 349 -11.83 13.83 1.24
C PRO A 349 -13.34 13.73 1.00
N SER A 350 -13.79 13.98 -0.23
CA SER A 350 -15.21 13.89 -0.60
C SER A 350 -15.76 12.48 -0.44
N LEU A 351 -14.99 11.45 -0.85
CA LEU A 351 -15.38 10.05 -0.65
C LEU A 351 -15.42 9.71 0.85
N LEU A 352 -14.40 10.13 1.60
CA LEU A 352 -14.35 9.89 3.04
C LEU A 352 -15.51 10.57 3.77
N GLN A 353 -15.90 11.78 3.36
CA GLN A 353 -17.04 12.50 3.92
C GLN A 353 -18.37 11.75 3.71
N ILE A 354 -18.54 11.03 2.59
CA ILE A 354 -19.74 10.19 2.37
C ILE A 354 -19.85 9.13 3.49
N PHE A 355 -18.77 8.39 3.75
CA PHE A 355 -18.82 7.37 4.82
C PHE A 355 -18.95 7.99 6.21
N LEU A 356 -18.28 9.10 6.48
CA LEU A 356 -18.38 9.81 7.75
C LEU A 356 -19.79 10.38 7.98
N ALA A 357 -20.45 10.90 6.94
CA ALA A 357 -21.81 11.42 7.03
C ALA A 357 -22.82 10.33 7.41
N HIS A 358 -22.64 9.09 6.92
CA HIS A 358 -23.58 8.00 7.20
C HIS A 358 -23.23 7.18 8.46
N PHE A 359 -21.95 7.03 8.80
CA PHE A 359 -21.51 6.13 9.87
C PHE A 359 -20.75 6.84 11.01
N GLY A 360 -20.45 8.12 10.88
CA GLY A 360 -19.91 8.97 11.94
C GLY A 360 -18.67 8.38 12.62
N ARG A 361 -18.76 8.23 13.94
CA ARG A 361 -17.67 7.72 14.80
C ARG A 361 -17.30 6.27 14.55
N GLN A 362 -18.12 5.50 13.88
CA GLN A 362 -17.83 4.10 13.57
C GLN A 362 -16.81 3.94 12.42
N VAL A 363 -16.50 5.03 11.70
CA VAL A 363 -15.52 5.01 10.61
C VAL A 363 -14.10 5.22 11.15
N ALA A 364 -13.19 4.38 10.71
CA ALA A 364 -11.75 4.55 10.82
C ALA A 364 -11.12 4.66 9.43
N ILE A 365 -10.12 5.54 9.30
CA ILE A 365 -9.44 5.82 8.04
C ILE A 365 -8.02 5.25 8.10
N LEU A 366 -7.66 4.37 7.14
CA LEU A 366 -6.33 3.74 7.10
C LEU A 366 -5.68 3.85 5.72
N HIS A 367 -4.71 4.75 5.57
CA HIS A 367 -3.90 4.89 4.35
C HIS A 367 -2.46 5.34 4.64
N SER A 368 -1.59 5.19 3.64
CA SER A 368 -0.15 5.45 3.76
C SER A 368 0.20 6.92 4.02
N CYS A 369 -0.60 7.86 3.54
CA CYS A 369 -0.36 9.31 3.68
C CYS A 369 -0.74 9.88 5.06
N LEU A 370 -1.44 9.12 5.91
CA LEU A 370 -1.71 9.57 7.27
C LEU A 370 -0.43 9.72 8.08
N PRO A 371 -0.32 10.77 8.90
CA PRO A 371 0.73 10.87 9.91
C PRO A 371 0.80 9.59 10.75
N THR A 372 2.00 9.15 11.06
CA THR A 372 2.22 7.85 11.73
C THR A 372 1.44 7.72 13.04
N GLY A 373 1.28 8.83 13.79
CA GLY A 373 0.51 8.85 15.03
C GLY A 373 -0.99 8.69 14.81
N GLU A 374 -1.56 9.35 13.81
CA GLU A 374 -2.98 9.23 13.46
C GLU A 374 -3.31 7.81 12.97
N ARG A 375 -2.46 7.26 12.09
CA ARG A 375 -2.63 5.89 11.60
C ARG A 375 -2.55 4.85 12.74
N TYR A 376 -1.69 5.07 13.73
CA TYR A 376 -1.62 4.23 14.91
C TYR A 376 -2.90 4.33 15.76
N ASP A 377 -3.41 5.54 15.97
CA ASP A 377 -4.60 5.79 16.77
C ASP A 377 -5.86 5.24 16.06
N GLU A 378 -6.01 5.43 14.74
CA GLU A 378 -7.10 4.83 13.96
C GLU A 378 -7.04 3.29 14.00
N TRP A 379 -5.85 2.68 13.88
CA TRP A 379 -5.66 1.24 14.00
C TRP A 379 -6.09 0.72 15.40
N LYS A 380 -5.78 1.47 16.47
CA LYS A 380 -6.21 1.14 17.82
C LYS A 380 -7.74 1.23 17.96
N ARG A 381 -8.37 2.25 17.40
CA ARG A 381 -9.83 2.37 17.42
C ARG A 381 -10.52 1.16 16.82
N VAL A 382 -9.98 0.63 15.73
CA VAL A 382 -10.47 -0.60 15.09
C VAL A 382 -10.24 -1.81 15.99
N ARG A 383 -9.02 -1.99 16.48
CA ARG A 383 -8.65 -3.12 17.35
C ARG A 383 -9.52 -3.17 18.63
N ASP A 384 -9.79 -2.01 19.21
CA ASP A 384 -10.54 -1.89 20.47
C ASP A 384 -12.07 -1.84 20.23
N GLY A 385 -12.53 -2.11 18.98
CA GLY A 385 -13.95 -2.16 18.60
C GLY A 385 -14.69 -0.81 18.60
N ARG A 386 -13.96 0.31 18.70
CA ARG A 386 -14.53 1.67 18.69
C ARG A 386 -14.89 2.14 17.29
N ALA A 387 -14.35 1.50 16.26
CA ALA A 387 -14.70 1.70 14.87
C ALA A 387 -14.92 0.34 14.22
N LYS A 388 -16.04 0.17 13.55
CA LYS A 388 -16.44 -1.07 12.88
C LYS A 388 -16.43 -0.94 11.35
N VAL A 389 -16.32 0.25 10.81
CA VAL A 389 -16.19 0.52 9.37
C VAL A 389 -14.79 1.05 9.11
N VAL A 390 -14.03 0.36 8.29
CA VAL A 390 -12.68 0.79 7.91
C VAL A 390 -12.71 1.21 6.45
N VAL A 391 -12.33 2.46 6.18
CA VAL A 391 -12.16 2.96 4.81
C VAL A 391 -10.67 3.22 4.59
N GLY A 392 -10.10 2.67 3.52
CA GLY A 392 -8.69 2.88 3.29
C GLY A 392 -8.17 2.31 1.98
N THR A 393 -6.85 2.37 1.84
CA THR A 393 -6.15 1.83 0.66
C THR A 393 -5.77 0.36 0.89
N ARG A 394 -4.96 -0.20 0.01
CA ARG A 394 -4.49 -1.60 0.05
C ARG A 394 -4.18 -2.14 1.45
N SER A 395 -3.52 -1.35 2.30
CA SER A 395 -3.13 -1.78 3.65
C SER A 395 -4.31 -1.93 4.62
N ALA A 396 -5.47 -1.35 4.32
CA ALA A 396 -6.68 -1.50 5.13
C ALA A 396 -7.17 -2.95 5.21
N VAL A 397 -6.77 -3.81 4.27
CA VAL A 397 -7.07 -5.24 4.30
C VAL A 397 -6.57 -5.93 5.59
N PHE A 398 -5.60 -5.35 6.29
CA PHE A 398 -5.05 -5.86 7.55
C PHE A 398 -5.67 -5.22 8.80
N ALA A 399 -6.69 -4.40 8.67
CA ALA A 399 -7.35 -3.77 9.81
C ALA A 399 -7.83 -4.84 10.82
N PRO A 400 -7.52 -4.70 12.11
CA PRO A 400 -7.77 -5.75 13.11
C PRO A 400 -9.22 -5.74 13.61
N LEU A 401 -10.18 -5.85 12.70
CA LEU A 401 -11.59 -5.98 13.06
C LEU A 401 -11.85 -7.32 13.74
N PRO A 402 -12.46 -7.32 14.94
CA PRO A 402 -12.70 -8.56 15.70
C PRO A 402 -13.68 -9.50 14.99
N ASP A 403 -14.74 -8.96 14.42
CA ASP A 403 -15.77 -9.70 13.69
C ASP A 403 -16.03 -9.06 12.34
N LEU A 404 -15.45 -9.68 11.29
CA LEU A 404 -15.47 -9.17 9.94
C LEU A 404 -16.62 -9.78 9.13
N GLY A 405 -17.57 -8.95 8.67
CA GLY A 405 -18.71 -9.39 7.85
C GLY A 405 -18.56 -9.14 6.37
N LEU A 406 -17.87 -8.07 6.01
CA LEU A 406 -17.84 -7.58 4.64
C LEU A 406 -16.48 -6.99 4.30
N ILE A 407 -15.93 -7.36 3.15
CA ILE A 407 -14.79 -6.66 2.53
C ILE A 407 -15.21 -6.22 1.14
N ILE A 408 -15.10 -4.94 0.86
CA ILE A 408 -15.36 -4.34 -0.44
C ILE A 408 -14.05 -3.88 -1.05
N LEU A 409 -13.78 -4.27 -2.30
CA LEU A 409 -12.73 -3.70 -3.14
C LEU A 409 -13.39 -2.90 -4.25
N ASP A 410 -13.36 -1.60 -4.17
CA ASP A 410 -13.82 -0.74 -5.25
C ASP A 410 -12.70 -0.56 -6.29
N GLU A 411 -13.08 -0.45 -7.59
CA GLU A 411 -12.14 -0.47 -8.72
C GLU A 411 -11.13 -1.62 -8.60
N GLU A 412 -11.62 -2.87 -8.43
CA GLU A 412 -10.83 -4.05 -8.07
C GLU A 412 -9.73 -4.42 -9.07
N GLN A 413 -9.85 -3.94 -10.34
CA GLN A 413 -8.87 -4.12 -11.41
C GLN A 413 -7.60 -3.28 -11.22
N GLU A 414 -7.58 -2.36 -10.25
CA GLU A 414 -6.48 -1.44 -10.06
C GLU A 414 -5.20 -2.11 -9.58
N SER A 415 -4.09 -1.78 -10.26
CA SER A 415 -2.77 -2.33 -9.95
C SER A 415 -2.25 -1.92 -8.56
N SER A 416 -2.78 -0.84 -7.96
CA SER A 416 -2.40 -0.38 -6.62
C SER A 416 -2.73 -1.36 -5.50
N TYR A 417 -3.60 -2.34 -5.75
CA TYR A 417 -3.87 -3.44 -4.82
C TYR A 417 -2.76 -4.49 -4.75
N GLN A 418 -1.80 -4.49 -5.68
CA GLN A 418 -0.57 -5.27 -5.59
C GLN A 418 0.47 -4.52 -4.76
N SER A 419 1.06 -5.18 -3.78
CA SER A 419 2.16 -4.64 -3.00
C SER A 419 3.49 -4.75 -3.75
N GLU A 420 4.23 -3.64 -3.83
CA GLU A 420 5.60 -3.60 -4.36
C GLU A 420 6.67 -3.60 -3.25
N SER A 421 6.24 -3.64 -1.99
CA SER A 421 7.11 -3.62 -0.82
C SER A 421 7.78 -5.00 -0.57
N MET A 422 8.37 -5.15 0.62
CA MET A 422 9.07 -6.39 1.01
C MET A 422 8.20 -7.65 0.88
N VAL A 423 6.90 -7.56 1.18
CA VAL A 423 5.93 -8.65 0.98
C VAL A 423 5.03 -8.28 -0.20
N ARG A 424 5.14 -9.05 -1.27
CA ARG A 424 4.46 -8.78 -2.55
C ARG A 424 3.12 -9.51 -2.62
N TYR A 425 2.16 -9.03 -1.84
CA TYR A 425 0.81 -9.57 -1.80
C TYR A 425 -0.16 -8.78 -2.67
N HIS A 426 -1.20 -9.43 -3.16
CA HIS A 426 -2.38 -8.77 -3.72
C HIS A 426 -3.49 -8.69 -2.66
N ALA A 427 -4.08 -7.51 -2.45
CA ALA A 427 -5.09 -7.29 -1.41
C ALA A 427 -6.32 -8.20 -1.58
N ARG A 428 -6.76 -8.47 -2.81
CA ARG A 428 -7.86 -9.40 -3.11
C ARG A 428 -7.61 -10.81 -2.54
N GLU A 429 -6.39 -11.34 -2.66
CA GLU A 429 -6.06 -12.66 -2.14
C GLU A 429 -6.07 -12.70 -0.60
N VAL A 430 -5.58 -11.64 0.04
CA VAL A 430 -5.66 -11.48 1.50
C VAL A 430 -7.12 -11.33 1.95
N ALA A 431 -7.93 -10.56 1.22
CA ALA A 431 -9.35 -10.39 1.49
C ALA A 431 -10.12 -11.72 1.39
N LYS A 432 -9.84 -12.54 0.36
CA LYS A 432 -10.39 -13.90 0.23
C LYS A 432 -10.07 -14.76 1.45
N PHE A 433 -8.80 -14.74 1.89
CA PHE A 433 -8.40 -15.49 3.09
C PHE A 433 -9.17 -15.04 4.32
N ARG A 434 -9.27 -13.72 4.54
CA ARG A 434 -9.96 -13.15 5.70
C ARG A 434 -11.47 -13.44 5.67
N CYS A 435 -12.13 -13.21 4.55
CA CYS A 435 -13.55 -13.55 4.39
C CYS A 435 -13.80 -15.05 4.65
N LYS A 436 -12.89 -15.93 4.20
CA LYS A 436 -12.98 -17.36 4.49
C LYS A 436 -12.88 -17.66 5.99
N GLN A 437 -12.01 -16.97 6.74
CA GLN A 437 -11.86 -17.16 8.18
C GLN A 437 -13.09 -16.69 8.99
N HIS A 438 -13.71 -15.60 8.54
CA HIS A 438 -14.84 -14.96 9.24
C HIS A 438 -16.21 -15.32 8.64
N LYS A 439 -16.27 -16.19 7.61
CA LYS A 439 -17.50 -16.47 6.87
C LYS A 439 -18.20 -15.18 6.42
N GLY A 440 -17.42 -14.26 5.86
CA GLY A 440 -17.88 -12.96 5.38
C GLY A 440 -18.02 -12.93 3.86
N LEU A 441 -18.64 -11.87 3.36
CA LEU A 441 -18.76 -11.58 1.93
C LEU A 441 -17.55 -10.78 1.44
N LEU A 442 -16.93 -11.24 0.35
CA LEU A 442 -16.01 -10.45 -0.46
C LEU A 442 -16.78 -9.86 -1.64
N LEU A 443 -16.86 -8.55 -1.71
CA LEU A 443 -17.47 -7.83 -2.82
C LEU A 443 -16.41 -7.08 -3.64
N LEU A 444 -16.29 -7.43 -4.92
CA LEU A 444 -15.43 -6.77 -5.88
C LEU A 444 -16.31 -5.84 -6.73
N GLY A 445 -15.99 -4.54 -6.75
CA GLY A 445 -16.74 -3.55 -7.53
C GLY A 445 -15.89 -2.99 -8.66
N SER A 446 -16.43 -2.95 -9.87
CA SER A 446 -15.73 -2.38 -11.03
C SER A 446 -16.68 -1.98 -12.14
N ALA A 447 -16.25 -0.99 -12.96
CA ALA A 447 -16.87 -0.70 -14.24
C ALA A 447 -16.20 -1.47 -15.39
N THR A 448 -14.97 -1.91 -15.17
CA THR A 448 -14.14 -2.69 -16.11
C THR A 448 -13.42 -3.79 -15.31
N PRO A 449 -14.14 -4.83 -14.88
CA PRO A 449 -13.58 -5.89 -14.03
C PRO A 449 -12.29 -6.47 -14.58
N ALA A 450 -11.39 -6.91 -13.71
CA ALA A 450 -10.22 -7.67 -14.13
C ALA A 450 -10.66 -8.96 -14.83
N VAL A 451 -9.96 -9.35 -15.89
CA VAL A 451 -10.27 -10.54 -16.68
C VAL A 451 -10.35 -11.79 -15.78
N GLU A 452 -9.48 -11.88 -14.77
CA GLU A 452 -9.50 -12.96 -13.78
C GLU A 452 -10.77 -12.95 -12.92
N SER A 453 -11.24 -11.78 -12.50
CA SER A 453 -12.44 -11.65 -11.69
C SER A 453 -13.70 -11.95 -12.49
N ARG A 454 -13.75 -11.49 -13.75
CA ARG A 454 -14.87 -11.78 -14.67
C ARG A 454 -14.92 -13.26 -15.03
N TYR A 455 -13.75 -13.90 -15.27
CA TYR A 455 -13.65 -15.33 -15.50
C TYR A 455 -14.06 -16.14 -14.28
N ALA A 456 -13.69 -15.72 -13.08
CA ALA A 456 -14.13 -16.35 -11.84
C ALA A 456 -15.66 -16.27 -11.66
N ALA A 457 -16.29 -15.20 -12.12
CA ALA A 457 -17.74 -15.06 -12.15
C ALA A 457 -18.37 -15.96 -13.22
N GLU A 458 -17.79 -16.04 -14.42
CA GLU A 458 -18.24 -16.92 -15.50
C GLU A 458 -18.18 -18.40 -15.10
N THR A 459 -17.16 -18.80 -14.35
CA THR A 459 -16.98 -20.19 -13.88
C THR A 459 -17.69 -20.50 -12.56
N GLY A 460 -18.52 -19.58 -12.05
CA GLY A 460 -19.31 -19.77 -10.84
C GLY A 460 -18.51 -19.68 -9.51
N GLN A 461 -17.24 -19.25 -9.56
CA GLN A 461 -16.46 -19.00 -8.34
C GLN A 461 -16.87 -17.70 -7.64
N TYR A 462 -17.43 -16.75 -8.41
CA TYR A 462 -18.03 -15.52 -7.90
C TYR A 462 -19.45 -15.39 -8.38
N HIS A 463 -20.31 -14.80 -7.56
CA HIS A 463 -21.65 -14.39 -7.99
C HIS A 463 -21.56 -13.07 -8.77
N LEU A 464 -22.24 -12.98 -9.91
CA LEU A 464 -22.24 -11.78 -10.75
C LEU A 464 -23.49 -10.97 -10.54
N PHE A 465 -23.34 -9.70 -10.20
CA PHE A 465 -24.41 -8.69 -10.17
C PHE A 465 -24.05 -7.56 -11.13
N THR A 466 -25.04 -7.04 -11.86
CA THR A 466 -24.82 -6.03 -12.89
C THR A 466 -25.67 -4.79 -12.66
N LEU A 467 -25.07 -3.60 -12.89
CA LEU A 467 -25.71 -2.31 -12.90
C LEU A 467 -25.46 -1.64 -14.25
N GLN A 468 -26.39 -1.82 -15.18
CA GLN A 468 -26.21 -1.42 -16.58
C GLN A 468 -26.49 0.05 -16.86
N GLN A 469 -27.20 0.75 -15.96
CA GLN A 469 -27.62 2.13 -16.16
C GLN A 469 -26.88 3.08 -15.22
N ARG A 470 -26.61 4.30 -15.69
CA ARG A 470 -26.15 5.39 -14.83
C ARG A 470 -27.25 5.80 -13.85
N TYR A 471 -26.87 6.21 -12.64
CA TYR A 471 -27.82 6.64 -11.61
C TYR A 471 -28.73 7.78 -12.08
N ASN A 472 -28.19 8.73 -12.85
CA ASN A 472 -28.91 9.92 -13.34
C ASN A 472 -29.56 9.70 -14.71
N ALA A 473 -29.65 8.49 -15.24
CA ALA A 473 -30.17 8.17 -16.57
C ALA A 473 -29.52 8.93 -17.76
N HIS A 474 -28.38 9.62 -17.53
CA HIS A 474 -27.66 10.33 -18.59
C HIS A 474 -26.98 9.35 -19.54
N GLN A 475 -26.98 9.70 -20.82
CA GLN A 475 -26.30 8.93 -21.87
C GLN A 475 -24.76 8.92 -21.63
N LEU A 476 -24.13 7.86 -22.10
CA LEU A 476 -22.66 7.79 -22.16
C LEU A 476 -22.12 8.90 -23.07
N PRO A 477 -20.92 9.46 -22.81
CA PRO A 477 -20.35 10.50 -23.66
C PRO A 477 -20.11 9.97 -25.08
N LYS A 478 -20.33 10.83 -26.08
CA LYS A 478 -19.96 10.53 -27.46
C LYS A 478 -18.45 10.53 -27.58
N VAL A 479 -17.88 9.44 -28.06
CA VAL A 479 -16.43 9.27 -28.24
C VAL A 479 -16.07 9.26 -29.72
N VAL A 480 -15.03 9.97 -30.09
CA VAL A 480 -14.47 10.01 -31.44
C VAL A 480 -12.99 9.67 -31.40
N LEU A 481 -12.53 8.80 -32.29
CA LEU A 481 -11.12 8.53 -32.50
C LEU A 481 -10.57 9.53 -33.54
N ALA A 482 -9.49 10.22 -33.17
CA ALA A 482 -8.79 11.12 -34.10
C ALA A 482 -7.51 10.40 -34.61
N ASP A 483 -7.41 10.23 -35.94
CA ASP A 483 -6.28 9.58 -36.60
C ASP A 483 -5.09 10.52 -36.76
N MET A 484 -4.10 10.39 -35.90
CA MET A 484 -2.90 11.21 -35.92
C MET A 484 -2.02 10.99 -37.17
N LYS A 485 -2.19 9.86 -37.92
CA LYS A 485 -1.52 9.64 -39.19
C LYS A 485 -2.11 10.53 -40.27
N GLN A 486 -3.43 10.70 -40.29
CA GLN A 486 -4.09 11.61 -41.22
C GLN A 486 -3.75 13.07 -40.92
N GLU A 487 -3.73 13.44 -39.64
CA GLU A 487 -3.28 14.77 -39.18
C GLU A 487 -1.87 15.11 -39.68
N LEU A 488 -0.92 14.17 -39.49
CA LEU A 488 0.45 14.32 -39.96
C LEU A 488 0.53 14.48 -41.50
N ARG A 489 -0.25 13.67 -42.24
CA ARG A 489 -0.31 13.76 -43.72
C ARG A 489 -0.91 15.08 -44.21
N ALA A 490 -1.85 15.66 -43.43
CA ALA A 490 -2.44 16.98 -43.68
C ALA A 490 -1.50 18.14 -43.29
N GLY A 491 -0.28 17.84 -42.77
CA GLY A 491 0.69 18.85 -42.35
C GLY A 491 0.56 19.29 -40.89
N ASN A 492 -0.34 18.71 -40.09
CA ASN A 492 -0.44 19.00 -38.68
C ASN A 492 0.66 18.27 -37.92
N ASN A 493 1.70 19.02 -37.53
CA ASN A 493 2.81 18.51 -36.69
C ASN A 493 2.60 18.77 -35.17
N SER A 494 1.43 19.28 -34.77
CA SER A 494 1.03 19.54 -33.41
C SER A 494 0.79 18.21 -32.65
N GLY A 495 0.93 18.25 -31.34
CA GLY A 495 0.48 17.14 -30.46
C GLY A 495 -1.03 17.06 -30.32
N LEU A 496 -1.76 18.04 -30.85
CA LEU A 496 -3.21 18.11 -30.84
C LEU A 496 -3.78 17.98 -32.24
N SER A 497 -4.76 17.08 -32.43
CA SER A 497 -5.52 16.96 -33.66
C SER A 497 -6.38 18.20 -33.88
N GLU A 498 -6.69 18.50 -35.14
CA GLU A 498 -7.58 19.60 -35.48
C GLU A 498 -8.96 19.44 -34.83
N LEU A 499 -9.47 18.21 -34.81
CA LEU A 499 -10.73 17.90 -34.13
C LEU A 499 -10.68 18.25 -32.64
N LEU A 500 -9.60 17.90 -31.93
CA LEU A 500 -9.50 18.20 -30.50
C LEU A 500 -9.35 19.71 -30.25
N ARG A 501 -8.62 20.42 -31.11
CA ARG A 501 -8.50 21.89 -31.04
C ARG A 501 -9.85 22.58 -31.24
N THR A 502 -10.59 22.20 -32.28
CA THR A 502 -11.94 22.74 -32.54
C THR A 502 -12.90 22.53 -31.36
N GLU A 503 -12.89 21.33 -30.78
CA GLU A 503 -13.74 21.01 -29.62
C GLU A 503 -13.30 21.76 -28.35
N LEU A 504 -12.00 21.98 -28.15
CA LEU A 504 -11.49 22.80 -27.05
C LEU A 504 -11.93 24.27 -27.19
N GLU A 505 -11.82 24.84 -28.38
CA GLU A 505 -12.25 26.22 -28.65
C GLU A 505 -13.74 26.39 -28.42
N GLU A 506 -14.55 25.42 -28.87
CA GLU A 506 -15.98 25.46 -28.65
C GLU A 506 -16.33 25.35 -27.15
N ASN A 507 -15.60 24.48 -26.40
CA ASN A 507 -15.77 24.35 -24.97
C ASN A 507 -15.40 25.62 -24.20
N LEU A 508 -14.30 26.28 -24.60
CA LEU A 508 -13.87 27.57 -24.06
C LEU A 508 -14.92 28.66 -24.29
N ARG A 509 -15.48 28.74 -25.52
CA ARG A 509 -16.56 29.71 -25.86
C ARG A 509 -17.82 29.49 -25.00
N ARG A 510 -18.15 28.25 -24.67
CA ARG A 510 -19.30 27.90 -23.82
C ARG A 510 -19.01 28.11 -22.32
N GLY A 511 -17.78 28.44 -21.90
CA GLY A 511 -17.37 28.53 -20.51
C GLY A 511 -17.42 27.20 -19.78
N GLU A 512 -17.23 26.10 -20.51
CA GLU A 512 -17.20 24.72 -19.99
C GLU A 512 -15.77 24.27 -19.74
N GLN A 513 -15.63 23.25 -18.87
CA GLN A 513 -14.30 22.75 -18.49
C GLN A 513 -13.90 21.55 -19.35
N SER A 514 -12.61 21.47 -19.62
CA SER A 514 -12.00 20.37 -20.39
C SER A 514 -10.95 19.67 -19.55
N ILE A 515 -10.86 18.34 -19.68
CA ILE A 515 -9.77 17.53 -19.15
C ILE A 515 -8.96 16.98 -20.32
N LEU A 516 -7.66 17.26 -20.31
CA LEU A 516 -6.71 16.65 -21.24
C LEU A 516 -5.90 15.60 -20.49
N PHE A 517 -6.02 14.38 -20.95
CA PHE A 517 -5.37 13.23 -20.35
C PHE A 517 -4.16 12.80 -21.18
N LEU A 518 -3.00 12.69 -20.54
CA LEU A 518 -1.79 12.15 -21.12
C LEU A 518 -1.30 10.96 -20.31
N ASN A 519 -1.26 9.78 -20.92
CA ASN A 519 -0.80 8.58 -20.23
C ASN A 519 0.72 8.46 -20.23
N ARG A 520 1.40 9.12 -19.25
CA ARG A 520 2.85 9.04 -19.11
C ARG A 520 3.25 8.16 -17.95
N ARG A 521 3.72 6.94 -18.22
CA ARG A 521 4.56 6.15 -17.30
C ARG A 521 5.77 5.61 -18.06
N GLY A 522 6.97 6.07 -17.68
CA GLY A 522 8.26 5.49 -18.06
C GLY A 522 8.95 6.15 -19.28
N ASN A 523 10.29 5.98 -19.29
CA ASN A 523 11.18 6.41 -20.38
C ASN A 523 11.19 5.42 -21.57
N SER A 524 10.24 4.50 -21.65
CA SER A 524 10.16 3.53 -22.73
C SER A 524 9.67 4.22 -23.99
N ARG A 525 10.52 4.29 -25.01
CA ARG A 525 10.14 4.79 -26.32
C ARG A 525 9.54 3.66 -27.13
N MET A 526 8.33 3.84 -27.57
CA MET A 526 7.67 2.94 -28.51
C MET A 526 8.14 3.27 -29.92
N ALA A 527 8.62 2.26 -30.64
CA ALA A 527 8.91 2.38 -32.04
C ALA A 527 7.66 1.99 -32.85
N LEU A 528 7.09 2.92 -33.59
CA LEU A 528 5.87 2.74 -34.36
C LEU A 528 6.12 3.17 -35.82
N CYS A 529 5.64 2.41 -36.81
CA CYS A 529 5.72 2.80 -38.19
C CYS A 529 4.84 4.01 -38.46
N SER A 530 5.42 5.08 -39.02
CA SER A 530 4.72 6.34 -39.32
C SER A 530 3.64 6.19 -40.42
N GLN A 531 3.71 5.13 -41.25
CA GLN A 531 2.77 4.93 -42.37
C GLN A 531 1.65 3.96 -42.01
N CYS A 532 1.96 2.74 -41.50
CA CYS A 532 0.95 1.73 -41.24
C CYS A 532 0.61 1.56 -39.75
N GLY A 533 1.39 2.16 -38.84
CA GLY A 533 1.14 2.00 -37.40
C GLY A 533 1.69 0.70 -36.81
N GLU A 534 2.42 -0.10 -37.55
CA GLU A 534 3.01 -1.36 -37.08
C GLU A 534 3.97 -1.13 -35.91
N VAL A 535 3.80 -1.91 -34.87
CA VAL A 535 4.70 -1.97 -33.70
C VAL A 535 5.39 -3.32 -33.68
N PRO A 536 6.74 -3.38 -33.65
CA PRO A 536 7.46 -4.64 -33.68
C PRO A 536 7.08 -5.57 -32.52
N THR A 537 6.76 -6.81 -32.83
CA THR A 537 6.25 -7.82 -31.88
C THR A 537 7.24 -8.95 -31.68
N CYS A 538 7.29 -9.53 -30.50
CA CYS A 538 8.13 -10.69 -30.22
C CYS A 538 7.57 -11.96 -30.90
N PRO A 539 8.36 -12.66 -31.72
CA PRO A 539 7.86 -13.85 -32.42
C PRO A 539 7.61 -15.04 -31.52
N ARG A 540 8.10 -15.01 -30.27
CA ARG A 540 7.97 -16.10 -29.29
C ARG A 540 6.86 -15.87 -28.26
N CYS A 541 6.57 -14.60 -27.96
CA CYS A 541 5.69 -14.22 -26.84
C CYS A 541 4.46 -13.43 -27.28
N SER A 542 4.40 -13.01 -28.54
CA SER A 542 3.33 -12.15 -29.11
C SER A 542 3.07 -10.85 -28.33
N VAL A 543 4.05 -10.40 -27.55
CA VAL A 543 4.05 -9.09 -26.90
C VAL A 543 4.87 -8.11 -27.71
N HIS A 544 4.57 -6.82 -27.60
CA HIS A 544 5.35 -5.79 -28.30
C HIS A 544 6.76 -5.66 -27.72
N LEU A 545 7.72 -5.32 -28.60
CA LEU A 545 9.12 -5.15 -28.22
C LEU A 545 9.37 -3.72 -27.73
N THR A 546 10.12 -3.59 -26.65
CA THR A 546 10.52 -2.29 -26.09
C THR A 546 11.85 -1.83 -26.69
N TYR A 547 11.90 -0.58 -27.16
CA TYR A 547 13.15 0.00 -27.68
C TYR A 547 14.04 0.51 -26.55
N HIS A 548 15.28 0.08 -26.56
CA HIS A 548 16.33 0.50 -25.63
C HIS A 548 17.31 1.44 -26.31
N SER A 549 17.26 2.73 -25.98
CA SER A 549 18.14 3.75 -26.57
C SER A 549 19.62 3.55 -26.23
N ALA A 550 19.94 2.87 -25.13
CA ALA A 550 21.32 2.60 -24.71
C ALA A 550 22.08 1.67 -25.66
N ASN A 551 21.38 0.76 -26.35
CA ASN A 551 21.98 -0.22 -27.26
C ASN A 551 21.35 -0.24 -28.65
N GLY A 552 20.36 0.63 -28.92
CA GLY A 552 19.68 0.73 -30.22
C GLY A 552 18.85 -0.51 -30.60
N ARG A 553 18.45 -1.33 -29.64
CA ARG A 553 17.77 -2.60 -29.89
C ARG A 553 16.36 -2.64 -29.37
N LEU A 554 15.53 -3.41 -30.05
CA LEU A 554 14.22 -3.85 -29.59
C LEU A 554 14.35 -5.12 -28.77
N MET A 555 13.73 -5.21 -27.58
CA MET A 555 13.88 -6.34 -26.67
C MET A 555 12.53 -6.79 -26.09
N CYS A 556 12.39 -8.10 -25.95
CA CYS A 556 11.30 -8.73 -25.21
C CYS A 556 11.73 -9.04 -23.77
N HIS A 557 11.05 -8.47 -22.78
CA HIS A 557 11.36 -8.68 -21.37
C HIS A 557 10.77 -9.97 -20.78
N TYR A 558 10.05 -10.76 -21.58
CA TYR A 558 9.56 -12.08 -21.20
C TYR A 558 10.57 -13.19 -21.50
N CYS A 559 11.06 -13.24 -22.74
CA CYS A 559 11.93 -14.33 -23.18
C CYS A 559 13.37 -13.90 -23.49
N GLY A 560 13.69 -12.59 -23.44
CA GLY A 560 15.01 -12.07 -23.77
C GLY A 560 15.30 -11.98 -25.28
N TYR A 561 14.30 -12.25 -26.15
CA TYR A 561 14.48 -12.03 -27.59
C TYR A 561 14.85 -10.58 -27.86
N SER A 562 15.87 -10.37 -28.73
CA SER A 562 16.33 -9.04 -29.09
C SER A 562 16.69 -8.97 -30.57
N MET A 563 16.29 -7.86 -31.21
CA MET A 563 16.62 -7.56 -32.61
C MET A 563 17.01 -6.09 -32.73
N PRO A 564 17.82 -5.70 -33.75
CA PRO A 564 18.02 -4.29 -34.08
C PRO A 564 16.70 -3.67 -34.51
N LEU A 565 16.55 -2.34 -34.34
CA LEU A 565 15.43 -1.62 -34.94
C LEU A 565 15.58 -1.70 -36.46
N PRO A 566 14.58 -2.23 -37.22
CA PRO A 566 14.63 -2.22 -38.68
C PRO A 566 14.69 -0.79 -39.22
N GLU A 567 15.45 -0.56 -40.26
CA GLU A 567 15.54 0.77 -40.92
C GLU A 567 14.20 1.17 -41.54
N VAL A 568 13.48 0.19 -42.05
CA VAL A 568 12.14 0.37 -42.67
C VAL A 568 11.18 -0.70 -42.15
N CYS A 569 9.91 -0.38 -42.14
CA CYS A 569 8.85 -1.29 -41.74
C CYS A 569 8.76 -2.48 -42.71
N PRO A 570 8.75 -3.73 -42.25
CA PRO A 570 8.64 -4.91 -43.10
C PRO A 570 7.30 -5.02 -43.82
N HIS A 571 6.25 -4.32 -43.36
CA HIS A 571 4.89 -4.37 -43.94
C HIS A 571 4.67 -3.33 -45.05
N CYS A 572 5.21 -2.11 -44.88
CA CYS A 572 4.89 -1.01 -45.80
C CYS A 572 6.09 -0.18 -46.23
N ALA A 573 7.34 -0.59 -45.88
CA ALA A 573 8.59 0.14 -46.12
C ALA A 573 8.63 1.56 -45.49
N GLY A 574 7.68 1.93 -44.63
CA GLY A 574 7.67 3.21 -43.92
C GLY A 574 8.77 3.30 -42.87
N ARG A 575 9.10 4.49 -42.40
CA ARG A 575 10.09 4.71 -41.34
C ARG A 575 9.47 4.55 -39.94
N PHE A 576 10.25 4.02 -39.01
CA PHE A 576 9.87 4.00 -37.60
C PHE A 576 10.06 5.37 -36.96
N GLN A 577 9.10 5.78 -36.16
CA GLN A 577 9.19 6.97 -35.31
C GLN A 577 8.99 6.60 -33.85
N PHE A 578 9.48 7.44 -32.93
CA PHE A 578 9.30 7.25 -31.51
C PHE A 578 8.18 8.16 -31.01
N VAL A 579 7.14 7.56 -30.49
CA VAL A 579 5.96 8.27 -29.99
C VAL A 579 6.07 8.52 -28.49
N GLY A 580 5.60 9.67 -28.04
CA GLY A 580 5.46 10.07 -26.64
C GLY A 580 5.73 11.55 -26.40
N MET A 581 4.71 12.30 -26.02
CA MET A 581 4.80 13.72 -25.62
C MET A 581 4.82 13.83 -24.09
N GLY A 582 5.54 14.81 -23.52
CA GLY A 582 5.52 15.12 -22.09
C GLY A 582 4.43 16.14 -21.75
N THR A 583 3.90 16.06 -20.52
CA THR A 583 2.89 17.01 -20.01
C THR A 583 3.35 18.46 -20.06
N GLN A 584 4.64 18.70 -19.83
CA GLN A 584 5.22 20.03 -19.90
C GLN A 584 5.18 20.59 -21.33
N LYS A 585 5.62 19.80 -22.32
CA LYS A 585 5.60 20.22 -23.72
C LYS A 585 4.17 20.50 -24.20
N LEU A 586 3.22 19.68 -23.80
CA LEU A 586 1.80 19.88 -24.13
C LEU A 586 1.25 21.15 -23.45
N GLN A 587 1.66 21.45 -22.23
CA GLN A 587 1.28 22.68 -21.55
C GLN A 587 1.82 23.92 -22.30
N GLU A 588 3.09 23.89 -22.72
CA GLU A 588 3.73 24.97 -23.49
C GLU A 588 2.99 25.19 -24.84
N GLU A 589 2.59 24.11 -25.50
CA GLU A 589 1.84 24.16 -26.74
C GLU A 589 0.43 24.76 -26.56
N LEU A 590 -0.29 24.32 -25.49
CA LEU A 590 -1.61 24.89 -25.14
C LEU A 590 -1.52 26.37 -24.78
N GLN A 591 -0.46 26.79 -24.08
CA GLN A 591 -0.24 28.16 -23.68
C GLN A 591 0.08 29.05 -24.90
N ALA A 592 0.76 28.48 -25.92
CA ALA A 592 1.03 29.19 -27.19
C ALA A 592 -0.24 29.35 -28.04
N LEU A 593 -1.11 28.32 -28.03
CA LEU A 593 -2.40 28.36 -28.77
C LEU A 593 -3.44 29.25 -28.07
N TYR A 594 -3.46 29.28 -26.75
CA TYR A 594 -4.46 29.99 -25.93
C TYR A 594 -3.77 30.83 -24.85
N PRO A 595 -3.13 31.98 -25.20
CA PRO A 595 -2.34 32.78 -24.24
C PRO A 595 -3.12 33.25 -23.00
N ASP A 596 -4.40 33.57 -23.18
CA ASP A 596 -5.28 34.11 -22.13
C ASP A 596 -6.02 33.04 -21.33
N VAL A 597 -5.79 31.75 -21.61
CA VAL A 597 -6.47 30.65 -20.98
C VAL A 597 -5.58 29.99 -19.90
N GLU A 598 -6.09 29.89 -18.71
CA GLU A 598 -5.38 29.18 -17.64
C GLU A 598 -5.39 27.66 -17.90
N VAL A 599 -4.20 27.07 -18.06
CA VAL A 599 -3.98 25.63 -18.17
C VAL A 599 -3.38 25.12 -16.86
N MET A 600 -4.16 24.37 -16.09
CA MET A 600 -3.70 23.77 -14.84
C MET A 600 -3.08 22.40 -15.10
N ARG A 601 -1.82 22.20 -14.72
CA ARG A 601 -1.13 20.90 -14.84
C ARG A 601 -1.15 20.13 -13.52
N MET A 602 -1.47 18.84 -13.59
CA MET A 602 -1.49 17.91 -12.47
C MET A 602 -0.78 16.61 -12.83
N ASP A 603 0.46 16.49 -12.39
CA ASP A 603 1.30 15.30 -12.54
C ASP A 603 2.17 15.07 -11.29
N ALA A 604 2.92 13.96 -11.27
CA ALA A 604 3.76 13.61 -10.12
C ALA A 604 4.87 14.63 -9.82
N ASP A 605 5.29 15.40 -10.83
CA ASP A 605 6.38 16.38 -10.69
C ASP A 605 5.85 17.69 -10.09
N THR A 606 4.56 17.99 -10.26
CA THR A 606 3.91 19.21 -9.74
C THR A 606 3.38 19.06 -8.33
N ILE A 607 3.28 17.83 -7.82
CA ILE A 607 2.68 17.52 -6.52
C ILE A 607 3.77 17.05 -5.56
N THR A 608 4.17 17.92 -4.65
CA THR A 608 5.18 17.62 -3.61
C THR A 608 4.60 17.15 -2.29
N ALA A 609 3.29 17.35 -2.04
CA ALA A 609 2.60 16.94 -0.82
C ALA A 609 1.10 16.67 -1.07
N THR A 610 0.48 15.79 -0.30
CA THR A 610 -0.93 15.40 -0.42
C THR A 610 -1.90 16.60 -0.37
N ARG A 611 -1.59 17.61 0.44
CA ARG A 611 -2.38 18.86 0.52
C ARG A 611 -2.36 19.68 -0.78
N SER A 612 -1.29 19.61 -1.55
CA SER A 612 -1.22 20.34 -2.82
C SER A 612 -2.13 19.75 -3.89
N HIS A 613 -2.34 18.43 -3.88
CA HIS A 613 -3.27 17.76 -4.79
C HIS A 613 -4.73 18.21 -4.55
N GLU A 614 -5.17 18.18 -3.29
CA GLU A 614 -6.51 18.63 -2.90
C GLU A 614 -6.76 20.10 -3.22
N VAL A 615 -5.78 20.95 -2.93
CA VAL A 615 -5.85 22.38 -3.23
C VAL A 615 -6.01 22.66 -4.73
N LEU A 616 -5.27 21.93 -5.57
CA LEU A 616 -5.38 22.06 -7.02
C LEU A 616 -6.76 21.61 -7.52
N LEU A 617 -7.27 20.47 -7.04
CA LEU A 617 -8.60 19.98 -7.41
C LEU A 617 -9.72 20.92 -6.97
N ASP A 618 -9.63 21.44 -5.75
CA ASP A 618 -10.61 22.39 -5.23
C ASP A 618 -10.56 23.71 -6.02
N ARG A 619 -9.36 24.16 -6.39
CA ARG A 619 -9.18 25.32 -7.28
C ARG A 619 -9.80 25.08 -8.65
N PHE A 620 -9.57 23.93 -9.27
CA PHE A 620 -10.19 23.57 -10.55
C PHE A 620 -11.72 23.58 -10.45
N ARG A 621 -12.26 22.98 -9.40
CA ARG A 621 -13.70 22.95 -9.15
C ARG A 621 -14.30 24.33 -8.89
N ARG A 622 -13.72 25.13 -7.98
CA ARG A 622 -14.30 26.39 -7.52
C ARG A 622 -14.01 27.56 -8.45
N LYS A 623 -12.78 27.65 -8.94
CA LYS A 623 -12.36 28.76 -9.81
C LYS A 623 -12.68 28.54 -11.28
N LYS A 624 -13.31 27.42 -11.63
CA LYS A 624 -13.70 27.07 -13.00
C LYS A 624 -12.55 27.23 -14.01
N VAL A 625 -11.34 26.78 -13.63
CA VAL A 625 -10.19 26.75 -14.55
C VAL A 625 -10.59 25.99 -15.81
N PRO A 626 -10.41 26.57 -17.03
CA PRO A 626 -10.98 26.00 -18.24
C PRO A 626 -10.38 24.65 -18.64
N ILE A 627 -9.05 24.47 -18.49
CA ILE A 627 -8.33 23.27 -18.96
C ILE A 627 -7.53 22.67 -17.81
N LEU A 628 -7.79 21.40 -17.52
CA LEU A 628 -6.99 20.56 -16.63
C LEU A 628 -6.20 19.55 -17.45
N LEU A 629 -4.87 19.69 -17.46
CA LEU A 629 -3.94 18.74 -18.07
C LEU A 629 -3.38 17.82 -17.01
N GLY A 630 -3.50 16.51 -17.19
CA GLY A 630 -2.96 15.58 -16.20
C GLY A 630 -2.72 14.17 -16.70
N THR A 631 -2.12 13.39 -15.80
CA THR A 631 -1.86 11.96 -16.01
C THR A 631 -2.93 11.10 -15.30
N GLN A 632 -2.65 9.88 -14.97
CA GLN A 632 -3.60 8.94 -14.32
C GLN A 632 -4.30 9.50 -13.06
N MET A 633 -3.73 10.55 -12.45
CA MET A 633 -4.35 11.20 -11.28
C MET A 633 -5.65 11.93 -11.61
N VAL A 634 -5.83 12.36 -12.85
CA VAL A 634 -7.05 13.08 -13.31
C VAL A 634 -8.14 12.10 -13.75
N ALA A 635 -7.75 10.86 -14.08
CA ALA A 635 -8.66 9.83 -14.56
C ALA A 635 -9.55 9.23 -13.45
N LYS A 636 -9.17 9.37 -12.16
CA LYS A 636 -9.75 8.56 -11.08
C LYS A 636 -10.36 9.39 -9.95
N GLY A 637 -11.47 8.90 -9.42
CA GLY A 637 -12.07 9.36 -8.15
C GLY A 637 -12.61 10.79 -8.10
N LEU A 638 -12.62 11.52 -9.23
CA LEU A 638 -13.01 12.92 -9.27
C LEU A 638 -14.36 13.10 -9.97
N ASP A 639 -15.18 13.97 -9.41
CA ASP A 639 -16.45 14.38 -10.00
C ASP A 639 -16.44 15.87 -10.27
N PHE A 640 -16.54 16.23 -11.56
CA PHE A 640 -16.56 17.60 -12.04
C PHE A 640 -17.77 17.81 -12.94
N PRO A 641 -18.88 18.32 -12.41
CA PRO A 641 -20.13 18.46 -13.18
C PRO A 641 -20.01 19.36 -14.41
N ASN A 642 -19.06 20.32 -14.42
CA ASN A 642 -18.87 21.25 -15.50
C ASN A 642 -17.89 20.75 -16.59
N VAL A 643 -17.31 19.55 -16.44
CA VAL A 643 -16.46 18.93 -17.44
C VAL A 643 -17.31 18.25 -18.50
N THR A 644 -17.32 18.81 -19.69
CA THR A 644 -18.10 18.32 -20.85
C THR A 644 -17.22 17.75 -21.94
N LEU A 645 -15.90 18.11 -21.97
CA LEU A 645 -14.93 17.60 -22.93
C LEU A 645 -13.78 16.86 -22.23
N VAL A 646 -13.46 15.69 -22.74
CA VAL A 646 -12.27 14.91 -22.36
C VAL A 646 -11.44 14.63 -23.61
N GLY A 647 -10.18 15.07 -23.63
CA GLY A 647 -9.20 14.76 -24.67
C GLY A 647 -8.17 13.75 -24.15
N VAL A 648 -8.07 12.58 -24.78
CA VAL A 648 -6.95 11.66 -24.58
C VAL A 648 -5.91 11.94 -25.66
N VAL A 649 -4.77 12.51 -25.25
CA VAL A 649 -3.76 13.01 -26.19
C VAL A 649 -2.93 11.87 -26.82
N ASP A 650 -2.76 10.77 -26.11
CA ASP A 650 -2.07 9.57 -26.59
C ASP A 650 -2.78 8.32 -26.08
N GLY A 651 -3.59 7.70 -26.92
CA GLY A 651 -4.34 6.48 -26.64
C GLY A 651 -3.50 5.21 -26.75
N ASP A 652 -2.40 5.27 -27.48
CA ASP A 652 -1.61 4.09 -27.87
C ASP A 652 -0.58 3.67 -26.83
N LEU A 653 -0.03 4.61 -26.06
CA LEU A 653 1.18 4.39 -25.23
C LEU A 653 1.05 3.22 -24.25
N SER A 654 -0.11 3.02 -23.63
CA SER A 654 -0.32 1.93 -22.70
C SER A 654 -0.65 0.60 -23.38
N LEU A 655 -1.18 0.66 -24.59
CA LEU A 655 -1.53 -0.52 -25.38
C LEU A 655 -0.29 -1.33 -25.77
N TYR A 656 0.80 -0.64 -26.06
CA TYR A 656 2.04 -1.25 -26.52
C TYR A 656 3.07 -1.45 -25.40
N ALA A 657 2.64 -1.38 -24.13
CA ALA A 657 3.50 -1.73 -23.02
C ALA A 657 3.88 -3.22 -23.07
N ASP A 658 5.12 -3.54 -22.69
CA ASP A 658 5.61 -4.93 -22.58
C ASP A 658 4.99 -5.62 -21.36
N ASN A 659 3.70 -5.93 -21.46
CA ASN A 659 2.91 -6.56 -20.40
C ASN A 659 1.68 -7.25 -21.00
N TYR A 660 1.43 -8.50 -20.64
CA TYR A 660 0.25 -9.23 -21.08
C TYR A 660 -1.09 -8.57 -20.69
N ARG A 661 -1.09 -7.65 -19.72
CA ARG A 661 -2.26 -6.87 -19.28
C ARG A 661 -2.38 -5.53 -20.02
N ALA A 662 -1.54 -5.25 -21.02
CA ALA A 662 -1.51 -3.95 -21.68
C ALA A 662 -2.86 -3.57 -22.28
N ALA A 663 -3.52 -4.52 -22.99
CA ALA A 663 -4.84 -4.33 -23.56
C ALA A 663 -5.90 -4.04 -22.48
N GLU A 664 -5.95 -4.85 -21.44
CA GLU A 664 -6.87 -4.69 -20.30
C GLU A 664 -6.71 -3.33 -19.61
N ARG A 665 -5.47 -2.93 -19.34
CA ARG A 665 -5.19 -1.63 -18.72
C ARG A 665 -5.56 -0.46 -19.60
N THR A 666 -5.29 -0.56 -20.89
CA THR A 666 -5.64 0.49 -21.85
C THR A 666 -7.15 0.64 -21.94
N PHE A 667 -7.85 -0.47 -22.13
CA PHE A 667 -9.32 -0.49 -22.15
C PHE A 667 -9.90 0.14 -20.87
N SER A 668 -9.47 -0.33 -19.70
CA SER A 668 -9.96 0.17 -18.41
C SER A 668 -9.67 1.66 -18.21
N LEU A 669 -8.44 2.09 -18.53
CA LEU A 669 -8.03 3.48 -18.39
C LEU A 669 -8.83 4.41 -19.30
N LEU A 670 -8.96 4.07 -20.59
CA LEU A 670 -9.72 4.86 -21.56
C LEU A 670 -11.20 4.96 -21.17
N THR A 671 -11.81 3.84 -20.79
CA THR A 671 -13.21 3.81 -20.32
C THR A 671 -13.41 4.70 -19.08
N GLN A 672 -12.48 4.66 -18.11
CA GLN A 672 -12.54 5.49 -16.91
C GLN A 672 -12.39 7.00 -17.24
N VAL A 673 -11.44 7.35 -18.12
CA VAL A 673 -11.17 8.74 -18.52
C VAL A 673 -12.35 9.32 -19.30
N VAL A 674 -12.82 8.60 -20.31
CA VAL A 674 -13.99 8.97 -21.12
C VAL A 674 -15.22 9.15 -20.23
N GLY A 675 -15.41 8.25 -19.29
CA GLY A 675 -16.51 8.30 -18.31
C GLY A 675 -16.52 9.52 -17.39
N ARG A 676 -15.51 10.40 -17.45
CA ARG A 676 -15.50 11.70 -16.72
C ARG A 676 -16.30 12.79 -17.41
N ALA A 677 -16.46 12.73 -18.72
CA ALA A 677 -17.25 13.70 -19.45
C ALA A 677 -18.76 13.54 -19.19
N GLY A 678 -19.49 14.66 -19.05
CA GLY A 678 -20.94 14.68 -18.98
C GLY A 678 -21.53 14.02 -17.73
N ARG A 679 -20.98 14.31 -16.56
CA ARG A 679 -21.53 13.87 -15.27
C ARG A 679 -22.57 14.84 -14.69
N GLY A 680 -22.57 16.08 -15.15
CA GLY A 680 -23.60 17.07 -14.88
C GLY A 680 -24.77 16.96 -15.86
N ASP A 681 -25.56 18.02 -15.98
CA ASP A 681 -26.75 18.05 -16.81
C ASP A 681 -26.47 18.18 -18.33
N LYS A 682 -25.21 18.40 -18.69
CA LYS A 682 -24.77 18.60 -20.07
C LYS A 682 -24.21 17.32 -20.68
N PRO A 683 -24.45 17.05 -21.97
CA PRO A 683 -23.90 15.86 -22.65
C PRO A 683 -22.36 15.93 -22.72
N GLY A 684 -21.70 14.80 -22.42
CA GLY A 684 -20.26 14.69 -22.51
C GLY A 684 -19.77 14.33 -23.89
N ARG A 685 -18.56 14.80 -24.23
CA ARG A 685 -17.82 14.43 -25.43
C ARG A 685 -16.42 14.00 -25.08
N ALA A 686 -15.88 13.03 -25.80
CA ALA A 686 -14.50 12.59 -25.62
C ALA A 686 -13.82 12.39 -26.98
N ILE A 687 -12.55 12.79 -27.06
CA ILE A 687 -11.71 12.58 -28.24
C ILE A 687 -10.50 11.77 -27.80
N ILE A 688 -10.26 10.65 -28.46
CA ILE A 688 -9.07 9.82 -28.27
C ILE A 688 -8.19 9.97 -29.49
N GLN A 689 -7.03 10.61 -29.35
CA GLN A 689 -6.03 10.68 -30.40
C GLN A 689 -5.22 9.39 -30.43
N THR A 690 -5.05 8.83 -31.62
CA THR A 690 -4.37 7.55 -31.80
C THR A 690 -3.64 7.47 -33.14
N TRP A 691 -2.53 6.75 -33.15
CA TRP A 691 -1.79 6.37 -34.34
C TRP A 691 -2.30 5.09 -35.00
N THR A 692 -3.20 4.37 -34.30
CA THR A 692 -3.75 3.09 -34.74
C THR A 692 -5.28 3.06 -34.62
N PRO A 693 -6.00 3.88 -35.42
CA PRO A 693 -7.46 4.04 -35.32
C PRO A 693 -8.24 2.74 -35.60
N ASP A 694 -7.63 1.80 -36.33
CA ASP A 694 -8.24 0.50 -36.63
C ASP A 694 -8.03 -0.54 -35.51
N ASN A 695 -7.38 -0.16 -34.40
CA ASN A 695 -7.13 -1.09 -33.30
C ASN A 695 -8.44 -1.41 -32.56
N ASP A 696 -8.76 -2.70 -32.44
CA ASP A 696 -10.00 -3.18 -31.83
C ASP A 696 -10.15 -2.74 -30.38
N ILE A 697 -9.06 -2.72 -29.59
CA ILE A 697 -9.11 -2.35 -28.17
C ILE A 697 -9.53 -0.89 -27.99
N LEU A 698 -8.99 0.02 -28.85
CA LEU A 698 -9.35 1.43 -28.83
C LEU A 698 -10.80 1.65 -29.26
N ASN A 699 -11.24 0.94 -30.30
CA ASN A 699 -12.62 0.98 -30.78
C ASN A 699 -13.62 0.47 -29.74
N LEU A 700 -13.30 -0.64 -29.06
CA LEU A 700 -14.11 -1.19 -27.98
C LEU A 700 -14.15 -0.25 -26.77
N ALA A 701 -13.01 0.36 -26.41
CA ALA A 701 -12.95 1.35 -25.32
C ALA A 701 -13.78 2.60 -25.66
N ALA A 702 -13.75 3.07 -26.92
CA ALA A 702 -14.57 4.18 -27.38
C ALA A 702 -16.08 3.88 -27.28
N ARG A 703 -16.50 2.65 -27.53
CA ARG A 703 -17.88 2.18 -27.37
C ARG A 703 -18.22 1.78 -25.93
N GLN A 704 -17.20 1.70 -25.05
CA GLN A 704 -17.30 1.17 -23.68
C GLN A 704 -17.85 -0.27 -23.63
N ASP A 705 -17.57 -1.07 -24.66
CA ASP A 705 -18.03 -2.44 -24.83
C ASP A 705 -17.05 -3.41 -24.11
N TYR A 706 -17.27 -3.54 -22.81
CA TYR A 706 -16.46 -4.43 -21.98
C TYR A 706 -16.69 -5.91 -22.29
N ASP A 707 -17.89 -6.34 -22.61
CA ASP A 707 -18.19 -7.76 -22.79
C ASP A 707 -17.52 -8.34 -24.05
N THR A 708 -17.51 -7.57 -25.15
CA THR A 708 -16.75 -7.94 -26.36
C THR A 708 -15.25 -7.91 -26.11
N PHE A 709 -14.75 -6.88 -25.41
CA PHE A 709 -13.35 -6.81 -24.99
C PHE A 709 -12.95 -8.04 -24.16
N TYR A 710 -13.73 -8.37 -23.11
CA TYR A 710 -13.45 -9.51 -22.23
C TYR A 710 -13.39 -10.83 -23.02
N THR A 711 -14.31 -11.05 -23.93
CA THR A 711 -14.37 -12.26 -24.74
C THR A 711 -13.09 -12.44 -25.57
N GLY A 712 -12.65 -11.39 -26.27
CA GLY A 712 -11.42 -11.41 -27.07
C GLY A 712 -10.16 -11.60 -26.21
N GLU A 713 -10.04 -10.82 -25.12
CA GLU A 713 -8.89 -10.87 -24.23
C GLU A 713 -8.77 -12.22 -23.49
N ARG A 714 -9.90 -12.80 -23.07
CA ARG A 714 -9.95 -14.13 -22.46
C ARG A 714 -9.39 -15.21 -23.41
N GLU A 715 -9.80 -15.22 -24.68
CA GLU A 715 -9.31 -16.19 -25.66
C GLU A 715 -7.82 -16.00 -25.97
N MET A 716 -7.35 -14.75 -26.07
CA MET A 716 -5.92 -14.46 -26.22
C MET A 716 -5.09 -14.97 -25.02
N ARG A 717 -5.57 -14.75 -23.79
CA ARG A 717 -4.90 -15.27 -22.59
C ARG A 717 -4.92 -16.78 -22.51
N ARG A 718 -5.99 -17.42 -22.97
CA ARG A 718 -6.09 -18.87 -23.08
C ARG A 718 -5.04 -19.42 -24.04
N LEU A 719 -4.94 -18.84 -25.23
CA LEU A 719 -3.98 -19.25 -26.26
C LEU A 719 -2.54 -19.06 -25.78
N LEU A 720 -2.24 -17.91 -25.16
CA LEU A 720 -0.91 -17.55 -24.68
C LEU A 720 -0.62 -18.08 -23.26
N ARG A 721 -1.55 -18.77 -22.65
CA ARG A 721 -1.41 -19.43 -21.34
C ARG A 721 -1.05 -18.43 -20.23
N PHE A 722 -1.73 -17.28 -20.20
CA PHE A 722 -1.66 -16.27 -19.13
C PHE A 722 -2.79 -16.41 -18.10
N PRO A 723 -2.71 -15.78 -16.93
CA PRO A 723 -3.83 -15.72 -16.00
C PRO A 723 -5.12 -15.22 -16.67
N PRO A 724 -6.29 -15.87 -16.42
CA PRO A 724 -6.60 -16.81 -15.33
C PRO A 724 -6.29 -18.30 -15.61
N PHE A 725 -5.81 -18.68 -16.76
CA PHE A 725 -5.62 -20.09 -17.15
C PHE A 725 -4.41 -20.74 -16.47
N LEU A 726 -3.25 -20.05 -16.49
CA LEU A 726 -2.08 -20.41 -15.70
C LEU A 726 -1.62 -19.20 -14.87
N ASN A 727 -1.05 -19.46 -13.71
CA ASN A 727 -0.43 -18.43 -12.91
C ASN A 727 0.98 -18.11 -13.43
N LEU A 728 1.43 -16.90 -13.21
CA LEU A 728 2.74 -16.42 -13.57
C LEU A 728 3.60 -16.20 -12.32
N PHE A 729 4.68 -16.96 -12.18
CA PHE A 729 5.68 -16.74 -11.15
C PHE A 729 6.89 -16.04 -11.76
N ARG A 730 7.21 -14.85 -11.26
CA ARG A 730 8.35 -14.07 -11.69
C ARG A 730 9.48 -14.15 -10.66
N ILE A 731 10.56 -14.82 -11.01
CA ILE A 731 11.76 -14.90 -10.18
C ILE A 731 12.68 -13.77 -10.61
N THR A 732 12.83 -12.75 -9.77
CA THR A 732 13.70 -11.60 -10.03
C THR A 732 15.00 -11.75 -9.25
N ILE A 733 16.14 -11.71 -9.96
CA ILE A 733 17.48 -11.77 -9.38
C ILE A 733 18.17 -10.44 -9.62
N SER A 734 18.70 -9.82 -8.58
CA SER A 734 19.40 -8.55 -8.69
C SER A 734 20.68 -8.47 -7.87
N GLY A 735 21.70 -7.84 -8.44
CA GLY A 735 23.01 -7.70 -7.81
C GLY A 735 23.90 -6.64 -8.45
N PRO A 736 25.02 -6.29 -7.81
CA PRO A 736 25.93 -5.26 -8.30
C PRO A 736 26.67 -5.69 -9.60
N GLU A 737 26.91 -6.99 -9.77
CA GLU A 737 27.65 -7.55 -10.91
C GLU A 737 26.73 -8.35 -11.82
N GLU A 738 26.68 -7.99 -13.10
CA GLU A 738 25.80 -8.60 -14.09
C GLU A 738 26.10 -10.09 -14.33
N THR A 739 27.38 -10.45 -14.41
CA THR A 739 27.85 -11.85 -14.62
C THR A 739 27.41 -12.76 -13.48
N GLN A 740 27.47 -12.28 -12.22
CA GLN A 740 27.00 -13.02 -11.05
C GLN A 740 25.49 -13.22 -11.10
N VAL A 741 24.73 -12.17 -11.50
CA VAL A 741 23.27 -12.25 -11.64
C VAL A 741 22.87 -13.25 -12.72
N LEU A 742 23.50 -13.20 -13.90
CA LEU A 742 23.23 -14.14 -15.01
C LEU A 742 23.55 -15.58 -14.64
N ARG A 743 24.68 -15.81 -13.94
CA ARG A 743 25.02 -17.14 -13.40
C ARG A 743 23.94 -17.66 -12.47
N ALA A 744 23.49 -16.83 -11.53
CA ALA A 744 22.42 -17.21 -10.60
C ALA A 744 21.10 -17.52 -11.33
N CYS A 745 20.74 -16.73 -12.35
CA CYS A 745 19.59 -17.00 -13.22
C CYS A 745 19.72 -18.35 -13.93
N ALA A 746 20.87 -18.68 -14.48
CA ALA A 746 21.12 -19.95 -15.16
C ALA A 746 21.05 -21.15 -14.19
N VAL A 747 21.51 -21.00 -12.96
CA VAL A 747 21.38 -22.03 -11.91
C VAL A 747 19.91 -22.23 -11.55
N VAL A 748 19.17 -21.17 -11.27
CA VAL A 748 17.72 -21.23 -10.97
C VAL A 748 16.96 -21.87 -12.14
N ARG A 749 17.25 -21.47 -13.37
CA ARG A 749 16.61 -22.03 -14.58
C ARG A 749 16.84 -23.54 -14.67
N ARG A 750 18.09 -24.01 -14.48
CA ARG A 750 18.43 -25.44 -14.48
C ARG A 750 17.78 -26.21 -13.35
N SER A 751 17.62 -25.60 -12.17
CA SER A 751 16.94 -26.23 -11.03
C SER A 751 15.46 -26.47 -11.27
N LEU A 752 14.84 -25.74 -12.20
CA LEU A 752 13.45 -25.93 -12.63
C LEU A 752 13.28 -27.06 -13.65
N ASP A 753 14.31 -27.36 -14.45
CA ASP A 753 14.24 -28.33 -15.55
C ASP A 753 13.78 -29.74 -15.15
N PRO A 754 14.30 -30.36 -14.05
CA PRO A 754 13.88 -31.71 -13.65
C PRO A 754 12.40 -31.82 -13.32
N TRP A 755 11.80 -30.73 -12.90
CA TRP A 755 10.41 -30.67 -12.53
C TRP A 755 9.50 -30.29 -13.71
N ILE A 756 9.98 -29.43 -14.62
CA ILE A 756 9.22 -28.96 -15.78
C ILE A 756 9.16 -29.99 -16.90
N LYS A 757 10.31 -30.55 -17.30
CA LYS A 757 10.42 -31.49 -18.45
C LYS A 757 9.43 -32.64 -18.41
N PRO A 758 9.21 -33.34 -17.28
CA PRO A 758 8.25 -34.44 -17.21
C PRO A 758 6.79 -33.98 -17.34
N ARG A 759 6.49 -32.68 -17.06
CA ARG A 759 5.15 -32.11 -16.98
C ARG A 759 4.78 -31.21 -18.17
N GLN A 760 5.66 -31.06 -19.15
CA GLN A 760 5.44 -30.19 -20.32
C GLN A 760 4.35 -30.70 -21.29
N HIS A 761 3.85 -31.92 -21.09
CA HIS A 761 2.86 -32.52 -21.97
C HIS A 761 1.45 -32.07 -21.60
N GLY A 762 0.77 -31.47 -22.58
CA GLY A 762 -0.61 -30.98 -22.45
C GLY A 762 -0.75 -29.45 -22.35
N PRO A 763 -1.95 -28.93 -22.53
CA PRO A 763 -2.22 -27.47 -22.57
C PRO A 763 -1.97 -26.75 -21.23
N GLU A 764 -1.89 -27.48 -20.13
CA GLU A 764 -1.68 -26.96 -18.79
C GLU A 764 -0.28 -27.24 -18.23
N GLY A 765 0.62 -27.84 -19.02
CA GLY A 765 1.98 -28.11 -18.60
C GLY A 765 2.77 -26.84 -18.27
N PRO A 766 3.71 -26.87 -17.30
CA PRO A 766 4.51 -25.71 -16.94
C PRO A 766 5.41 -25.25 -18.09
N GLU A 767 5.64 -23.94 -18.16
CA GLU A 767 6.54 -23.30 -19.12
C GLU A 767 7.51 -22.37 -18.39
N VAL A 768 8.77 -22.35 -18.81
CA VAL A 768 9.77 -21.41 -18.25
C VAL A 768 10.36 -20.57 -19.35
N LEU A 769 10.29 -19.25 -19.17
CA LEU A 769 10.82 -18.25 -20.07
C LEU A 769 12.00 -17.53 -19.41
N GLY A 770 12.94 -17.09 -20.23
CA GLY A 770 14.15 -16.39 -19.77
C GLY A 770 15.32 -17.33 -19.47
N PRO A 771 16.42 -16.81 -18.87
CA PRO A 771 16.51 -15.49 -18.25
C PRO A 771 16.43 -14.33 -19.25
N ALA A 772 15.74 -13.26 -18.84
CA ALA A 772 15.58 -12.02 -19.60
C ALA A 772 15.89 -10.80 -18.71
N PRO A 773 16.43 -9.70 -19.26
CA PRO A 773 16.60 -8.47 -18.52
C PRO A 773 15.24 -7.91 -18.06
N ALA A 774 15.22 -7.28 -16.88
CA ALA A 774 14.05 -6.54 -16.46
C ALA A 774 13.84 -5.28 -17.34
N PRO A 775 12.61 -4.70 -17.43
CA PRO A 775 12.35 -3.48 -18.22
C PRO A 775 13.30 -2.33 -17.89
N ILE A 776 13.70 -2.21 -16.64
CA ILE A 776 14.80 -1.36 -16.22
C ILE A 776 15.92 -2.29 -15.77
N LEU A 777 16.93 -2.47 -16.62
CA LEU A 777 18.03 -3.39 -16.40
C LEU A 777 18.82 -3.07 -15.13
N LYS A 778 19.00 -1.78 -14.79
CA LYS A 778 19.86 -1.35 -13.68
C LYS A 778 19.14 -0.28 -12.83
N ILE A 779 18.97 -0.56 -11.53
CA ILE A 779 18.43 0.39 -10.54
C ILE A 779 19.38 0.43 -9.35
N ASN A 780 19.73 1.63 -8.86
CA ASN A 780 20.62 1.82 -7.71
C ASN A 780 21.91 0.98 -7.83
N ASN A 781 22.54 1.01 -8.99
CA ASN A 781 23.74 0.24 -9.33
C ASN A 781 23.59 -1.28 -9.21
N ARG A 782 22.39 -1.83 -9.29
CA ARG A 782 22.13 -3.27 -9.30
C ARG A 782 21.48 -3.68 -10.61
N TYR A 783 22.09 -4.66 -11.29
CA TYR A 783 21.53 -5.31 -12.47
C TYR A 783 20.36 -6.21 -12.09
N ARG A 784 19.36 -6.32 -12.95
CA ARG A 784 18.12 -7.05 -12.69
C ARG A 784 17.75 -7.94 -13.87
N TYR A 785 17.64 -9.24 -13.60
CA TYR A 785 17.20 -10.25 -14.55
C TYR A 785 16.01 -11.04 -14.01
N ARG A 786 15.24 -11.63 -14.89
CA ARG A 786 14.02 -12.34 -14.59
C ARG A 786 14.01 -13.74 -15.19
N VAL A 787 13.44 -14.68 -14.47
CA VAL A 787 13.00 -15.98 -14.96
C VAL A 787 11.51 -16.07 -14.70
N LEU A 788 10.71 -16.38 -15.71
CA LEU A 788 9.25 -16.48 -15.61
C LEU A 788 8.85 -17.95 -15.69
N VAL A 789 7.95 -18.36 -14.80
CA VAL A 789 7.39 -19.71 -14.77
C VAL A 789 5.87 -19.59 -14.88
N LYS A 790 5.29 -20.15 -15.95
CA LYS A 790 3.85 -20.26 -16.12
C LYS A 790 3.43 -21.66 -15.67
N CYS A 791 2.58 -21.77 -14.68
CA CYS A 791 2.09 -23.04 -14.14
C CYS A 791 0.86 -22.82 -13.25
N ARG A 792 0.20 -23.89 -12.85
CA ARG A 792 -0.85 -23.80 -11.81
C ARG A 792 -0.24 -23.42 -10.46
N ASN A 793 -0.95 -22.62 -9.67
CA ASN A 793 -0.52 -22.20 -8.33
C ASN A 793 -1.10 -23.14 -7.26
N ASP A 794 -0.60 -24.35 -7.19
CA ASP A 794 -0.94 -25.34 -6.18
C ASP A 794 0.12 -25.41 -5.05
N LYS A 795 -0.13 -26.23 -4.04
CA LYS A 795 0.74 -26.37 -2.87
C LYS A 795 2.09 -27.01 -3.22
N GLU A 796 2.10 -27.99 -4.14
CA GLU A 796 3.30 -28.71 -4.57
C GLU A 796 4.26 -27.76 -5.30
N ILE A 797 3.74 -27.00 -6.24
CA ILE A 797 4.51 -25.99 -7.01
C ILE A 797 5.11 -24.93 -6.10
N ARG A 798 4.34 -24.41 -5.15
CA ARG A 798 4.88 -23.46 -4.18
C ARG A 798 5.98 -24.06 -3.31
N ALA A 799 5.86 -25.33 -2.92
CA ALA A 799 6.90 -26.02 -2.16
C ALA A 799 8.21 -26.17 -2.97
N ILE A 800 8.12 -26.54 -4.25
CA ILE A 800 9.25 -26.65 -5.18
C ILE A 800 9.91 -25.29 -5.36
N LEU A 801 9.16 -24.25 -5.68
CA LEU A 801 9.68 -22.89 -5.87
C LEU A 801 10.33 -22.36 -4.59
N ALA A 802 9.74 -22.64 -3.43
CA ALA A 802 10.31 -22.28 -2.13
C ALA A 802 11.63 -23.02 -1.86
N GLN A 803 11.74 -24.29 -2.26
CA GLN A 803 12.99 -25.06 -2.13
C GLN A 803 14.07 -24.50 -3.02
N ILE A 804 13.76 -24.19 -4.28
CA ILE A 804 14.70 -23.55 -5.23
C ILE A 804 15.16 -22.18 -4.71
N LEU A 805 14.24 -21.37 -4.20
CA LEU A 805 14.58 -20.07 -3.62
C LEU A 805 15.50 -20.20 -2.41
N ARG A 806 15.24 -21.15 -1.51
CA ARG A 806 16.10 -21.40 -0.35
C ARG A 806 17.51 -21.85 -0.78
N ALA A 807 17.59 -22.81 -1.70
CA ALA A 807 18.86 -23.30 -2.22
C ALA A 807 19.67 -22.17 -2.88
N ALA A 808 19.02 -21.35 -3.71
CA ALA A 808 19.64 -20.20 -4.35
C ALA A 808 20.13 -19.13 -3.35
N GLN A 809 19.40 -18.89 -2.26
CA GLN A 809 19.81 -17.94 -1.21
C GLN A 809 20.90 -18.50 -0.28
N GLN A 810 21.01 -19.81 -0.13
CA GLN A 810 22.05 -20.48 0.68
C GLN A 810 23.38 -20.64 -0.08
N ASP A 811 23.35 -20.60 -1.40
CA ASP A 811 24.56 -20.70 -2.22
C ASP A 811 25.47 -19.51 -1.94
N ARG A 812 26.71 -19.82 -1.49
CA ARG A 812 27.74 -18.81 -1.19
C ARG A 812 28.09 -17.96 -2.42
N ALA A 813 28.00 -18.53 -3.62
CA ALA A 813 28.26 -17.81 -4.87
C ALA A 813 27.22 -16.71 -5.15
N ASN A 814 26.06 -16.77 -4.53
CA ASN A 814 24.99 -15.78 -4.64
C ASN A 814 24.97 -14.74 -3.50
N LYS A 815 26.06 -14.71 -2.69
CA LYS A 815 26.18 -13.74 -1.61
C LYS A 815 26.10 -12.29 -2.15
N GLY A 816 25.22 -11.47 -1.58
CA GLY A 816 24.99 -10.08 -2.02
C GLY A 816 23.93 -9.94 -3.11
N LEU A 817 23.44 -11.03 -3.69
CA LEU A 817 22.28 -11.01 -4.59
C LEU A 817 20.97 -10.93 -3.78
N SER A 818 19.97 -10.28 -4.38
CA SER A 818 18.58 -10.36 -3.94
C SER A 818 17.82 -11.24 -4.90
N ILE A 819 17.17 -12.28 -4.39
CA ILE A 819 16.38 -13.23 -5.17
C ILE A 819 14.97 -13.25 -4.59
N LEU A 820 13.97 -12.88 -5.39
CA LEU A 820 12.57 -12.70 -5.00
C LEU A 820 11.65 -13.44 -5.98
N ILE A 821 10.52 -13.92 -5.49
CA ILE A 821 9.45 -14.51 -6.31
C ILE A 821 8.20 -13.66 -6.16
N ASP A 822 7.63 -13.23 -7.29
CA ASP A 822 6.33 -12.58 -7.37
C ASP A 822 5.32 -13.53 -7.99
N VAL A 823 4.10 -13.54 -7.46
CA VAL A 823 2.99 -14.34 -7.98
C VAL A 823 2.01 -13.41 -8.69
N ASP A 824 1.69 -13.73 -9.94
CA ASP A 824 0.77 -12.98 -10.81
C ASP A 824 1.06 -11.47 -10.78
N PRO A 825 2.30 -11.03 -11.07
CA PRO A 825 2.69 -9.63 -10.96
C PRO A 825 1.85 -8.75 -11.86
N MET A 826 1.40 -7.62 -11.33
CA MET A 826 0.62 -6.65 -12.10
C MET A 826 1.49 -5.85 -13.07
N ASP A 827 2.74 -5.60 -12.75
CA ASP A 827 3.74 -4.99 -13.65
C ASP A 827 4.50 -6.09 -14.39
N GLY A 828 4.61 -5.98 -15.70
CA GLY A 828 5.21 -6.98 -16.58
C GLY A 828 6.64 -7.43 -16.25
#